data_05db01bcfc32b890e151cf23c147c6fb
#
_entry.id   05db01bcfc32b890e151cf23c147c6fb
#
_cell.length_a   1.000
_cell.length_b   1.000
_cell.length_c   1.000
_cell.angle_alpha   90.00
_cell.angle_beta   90.00
_cell.angle_gamma   90.00
#
_symmetry.space_group_name_H-M   'P 1'
#
loop_
_entity.id
_entity.type
_entity.pdbx_description
1 polymer ?
#
loop_
_entity_poly.entity_id
_entity_poly.type
_entity_poly.pdbx_seq_one_letter_code
_entity_poly.pdbx_strand_id
1 'polypeptide(L)'
;MKFKIFAVIPFASLPLHVFSAEPVETADTTHWLGGVTVTAIKQNDDLSLQPLAATVIRENTVENRQITSLRRISELAPNFFVPDYGSKITSSIYVRGIGSRMENSAVGMTVDNVPFLNKNAYDFNMSDIDRIEVLRGPQSTLYGRNTMGGQINIYTIKPMDYQGDRVRASIGNGPTAWMSVAHYQKFNPDLAMSFSGNFNLSEGFYKNYYNARKSGDEKGGGLRWTTQWQISPSVSADNTAAWNYNQQSGYEYMLEGSKYINYNDTCFYRRNVFSDALTVKWNTARFSLSSITSFQHITDNMTLDQDFLPLNYFTLTQAIHESAVTQDVVMRGHTGIYSWLGGVFGFYKSTSMRAPVTFGDDGIARLITDRINNNDRIPVRLQFDSPSILLNDDFKIKTGGVAVYHQSNLDFGRFNIGVGLRLDYESTSLDYVSACNTAFSAFMKSGIPPTPILQKEIVIDDKGKLSDHFLEFVPKFTVSYDLPMHSGSSLYASVGKGYKSGGYNNQMFSEILQQRMQQEMMSAMPGMQAPDSPIDVDEIISYKPERSWNYEVGAHIGCAQGRVMTDIALYYIDLRDQQITTFPDGTTTTGRITTNAGKSRSYGAELQIRYRPTWHWNFTASYGYTNAKFREYKDGDADYAGNYVPYAPQHTLFASLAYSHKIGSRWCLTYDMSLRGAGKMYWNEANDASQSFYAVPSAAVTADRGWIELEAWVNNFTGTTYKTFYFESIGNRFYQRAKPRQFGLTLRLNFNSSAE
;
A
#
# COMPACT_ATOMS: atom_id res chain seq x y z
N MET A 1 -24.75 21.97 23.29
CA MET A 1 -24.04 22.23 22.04
C MET A 1 -23.19 23.47 22.25
N LYS A 2 -21.92 23.29 22.67
CA LYS A 2 -20.99 24.41 22.88
C LYS A 2 -19.82 24.16 21.93
N PHE A 3 -19.75 24.96 20.88
CA PHE A 3 -18.59 25.06 20.02
C PHE A 3 -17.40 25.62 20.82
N LYS A 4 -16.41 24.78 21.10
CA LYS A 4 -15.10 25.27 21.54
C LYS A 4 -14.30 25.60 20.28
N ILE A 5 -14.18 26.89 20.03
CA ILE A 5 -13.26 27.46 19.04
C ILE A 5 -11.84 27.10 19.50
N PHE A 6 -11.16 26.26 18.75
CA PHE A 6 -9.73 26.03 18.93
C PHE A 6 -8.97 27.24 18.39
N ALA A 7 -8.06 27.72 19.21
CA ALA A 7 -7.20 28.87 18.95
C ALA A 7 -6.46 28.68 17.62
N VAL A 8 -6.66 29.65 16.75
CA VAL A 8 -5.86 29.88 15.55
C VAL A 8 -4.46 30.26 16.02
N ILE A 9 -3.49 29.43 15.70
CA ILE A 9 -2.06 29.81 15.80
C ILE A 9 -1.88 30.98 14.81
N PRO A 10 -1.34 32.12 15.22
CA PRO A 10 -1.12 33.22 14.29
C PRO A 10 -0.01 32.80 13.32
N PHE A 11 -0.37 32.52 12.07
CA PHE A 11 0.58 32.56 10.98
C PHE A 11 1.16 33.97 10.92
N ALA A 12 2.46 34.07 11.08
CA ALA A 12 3.17 35.30 10.85
C ALA A 12 2.76 35.86 9.49
N SER A 13 2.29 37.09 9.49
CA SER A 13 1.86 37.84 8.31
C SER A 13 3.05 38.00 7.34
N LEU A 14 3.17 37.07 6.40
CA LEU A 14 3.92 37.31 5.18
C LEU A 14 3.12 38.36 4.37
N PRO A 15 3.76 39.41 3.85
CA PRO A 15 3.07 40.42 3.07
C PRO A 15 2.52 39.77 1.80
N LEU A 16 1.21 39.65 1.69
CA LEU A 16 0.51 39.35 0.45
C LEU A 16 0.72 40.55 -0.48
N HIS A 17 1.73 40.50 -1.32
CA HIS A 17 1.78 41.35 -2.48
C HIS A 17 0.65 40.94 -3.44
N VAL A 18 -0.43 41.70 -3.41
CA VAL A 18 -1.48 41.59 -4.43
C VAL A 18 -0.86 42.18 -5.73
N PHE A 19 -0.28 41.32 -6.52
CA PHE A 19 0.10 41.66 -7.90
C PHE A 19 -1.15 41.59 -8.79
N SER A 20 -1.41 42.64 -9.51
CA SER A 20 -2.36 42.74 -10.59
C SER A 20 -1.87 41.81 -11.71
N ALA A 21 -2.43 40.60 -11.80
CA ALA A 21 -2.18 39.71 -12.91
C ALA A 21 -2.84 40.25 -14.18
N GLU A 22 -2.05 40.64 -15.14
CA GLU A 22 -2.54 40.79 -16.53
C GLU A 22 -2.99 39.42 -17.05
N PRO A 23 -4.06 39.36 -17.87
CA PRO A 23 -4.53 38.10 -18.40
C PRO A 23 -3.48 37.52 -19.35
N VAL A 24 -2.84 36.43 -18.95
CA VAL A 24 -2.04 35.60 -19.87
C VAL A 24 -2.98 35.15 -20.98
N GLU A 25 -2.74 35.59 -22.21
CA GLU A 25 -3.32 34.95 -23.39
C GLU A 25 -2.97 33.46 -23.32
N THR A 26 -4.00 32.66 -23.05
CA THR A 26 -3.85 31.22 -23.13
C THR A 26 -3.55 30.89 -24.59
N ALA A 27 -2.28 30.71 -24.90
CA ALA A 27 -1.87 30.13 -26.17
C ALA A 27 -2.70 28.84 -26.36
N ASP A 28 -3.23 28.69 -27.55
CA ASP A 28 -4.01 27.51 -27.97
C ASP A 28 -3.06 26.31 -28.01
N THR A 29 -2.60 25.88 -26.86
CA THR A 29 -1.79 24.69 -26.69
C THR A 29 -2.76 23.52 -26.82
N THR A 30 -2.97 23.09 -28.04
CA THR A 30 -3.34 21.70 -28.32
C THR A 30 -2.24 20.84 -27.75
N HIS A 31 -2.31 20.55 -26.44
CA HIS A 31 -1.45 19.56 -25.84
C HIS A 31 -1.82 18.22 -26.45
N TRP A 32 -1.07 17.84 -27.44
CA TRP A 32 -1.02 16.48 -27.96
C TRP A 32 -0.87 15.54 -26.76
N LEU A 33 -1.44 14.35 -26.83
CA LEU A 33 -1.09 13.26 -25.92
C LEU A 33 0.37 12.87 -26.23
N GLY A 34 1.29 13.83 -26.02
CA GLY A 34 2.71 13.62 -26.18
C GLY A 34 3.14 12.54 -25.20
N GLY A 35 4.13 11.77 -25.58
CA GLY A 35 4.75 10.79 -24.71
C GLY A 35 5.13 11.45 -23.38
N VAL A 36 4.98 10.74 -22.28
CA VAL A 36 5.43 11.20 -20.97
C VAL A 36 6.94 11.07 -20.95
N THR A 37 7.66 12.17 -21.09
CA THR A 37 9.11 12.16 -20.87
C THR A 37 9.35 11.91 -19.38
N VAL A 38 9.78 10.71 -19.06
CA VAL A 38 10.05 10.30 -17.68
C VAL A 38 11.49 10.64 -17.35
N THR A 39 11.70 11.59 -16.48
CA THR A 39 13.02 11.87 -15.87
C THR A 39 13.31 10.98 -14.67
N ALA A 40 12.88 9.71 -14.71
CA ALA A 40 13.25 8.75 -13.67
C ALA A 40 14.74 8.40 -13.77
N ILE A 41 15.43 8.34 -12.64
CA ILE A 41 16.88 8.03 -12.60
C ILE A 41 17.16 6.66 -13.22
N LYS A 42 16.23 5.71 -13.06
CA LYS A 42 16.33 4.35 -13.59
C LYS A 42 15.68 4.14 -14.95
N GLN A 43 14.90 5.10 -15.43
CA GLN A 43 14.19 5.04 -16.71
C GLN A 43 14.22 6.43 -17.33
N ASN A 44 14.84 6.57 -18.48
CA ASN A 44 15.09 7.88 -19.11
C ASN A 44 14.17 8.19 -20.29
N ASP A 45 13.44 7.17 -20.76
CA ASP A 45 12.65 7.27 -21.97
C ASP A 45 11.16 7.45 -21.66
N ASP A 46 10.42 7.91 -22.63
CA ASP A 46 8.98 7.90 -22.60
C ASP A 46 8.48 6.47 -22.22
N LEU A 47 7.63 6.37 -21.20
CA LEU A 47 7.07 5.07 -20.79
C LEU A 47 6.32 4.37 -21.92
N SER A 48 5.82 5.11 -22.90
CA SER A 48 5.19 4.54 -24.09
C SER A 48 6.18 3.85 -25.04
N LEU A 49 7.48 4.09 -24.90
CA LEU A 49 8.55 3.42 -25.64
C LEU A 49 9.15 2.25 -24.89
N GLN A 50 8.84 2.12 -23.61
CA GLN A 50 9.38 1.05 -22.77
C GLN A 50 8.65 -0.29 -23.01
N PRO A 51 9.34 -1.42 -23.12
CA PRO A 51 8.73 -2.75 -23.30
C PRO A 51 8.13 -3.26 -21.97
N LEU A 52 7.10 -2.58 -21.48
CA LEU A 52 6.38 -2.90 -20.26
C LEU A 52 4.96 -2.30 -20.24
N ALA A 53 4.08 -2.92 -19.47
CA ALA A 53 2.74 -2.38 -19.22
C ALA A 53 2.78 -1.32 -18.11
N ALA A 54 2.45 -0.08 -18.44
CA ALA A 54 2.45 1.03 -17.48
C ALA A 54 1.15 1.85 -17.57
N THR A 55 0.78 2.50 -16.46
CA THR A 55 -0.27 3.53 -16.42
C THR A 55 0.30 4.77 -15.77
N VAL A 56 0.17 5.90 -16.45
CA VAL A 56 0.55 7.22 -15.92
C VAL A 56 -0.69 8.00 -15.55
N ILE A 57 -0.82 8.31 -14.28
CA ILE A 57 -1.88 9.16 -13.72
C ILE A 57 -1.25 10.54 -13.50
N ARG A 58 -1.62 11.50 -14.36
CA ARG A 58 -1.05 12.84 -14.35
C ARG A 58 -1.71 13.73 -13.30
N GLU A 59 -1.09 14.85 -12.97
CA GLU A 59 -1.54 15.87 -12.02
C GLU A 59 -3.03 16.20 -12.17
N ASN A 60 -3.49 16.56 -13.37
CA ASN A 60 -4.90 16.89 -13.63
C ASN A 60 -5.87 15.76 -13.24
N THR A 61 -5.46 14.50 -13.42
CA THR A 61 -6.26 13.34 -12.99
C THR A 61 -6.22 13.18 -11.48
N VAL A 62 -5.04 13.39 -10.86
CA VAL A 62 -4.88 13.36 -9.40
C VAL A 62 -5.78 14.39 -8.75
N GLU A 63 -5.81 15.60 -9.27
CA GLU A 63 -6.61 16.69 -8.74
C GLU A 63 -8.11 16.54 -8.98
N ASN A 64 -8.52 16.30 -10.23
CA ASN A 64 -9.95 16.24 -10.61
C ASN A 64 -10.66 15.01 -10.04
N ARG A 65 -9.92 13.97 -9.63
CA ARG A 65 -10.47 12.77 -9.01
C ARG A 65 -10.28 12.73 -7.51
N GLN A 66 -9.85 13.81 -6.90
CA GLN A 66 -9.63 13.88 -5.47
C GLN A 66 -8.72 12.76 -4.95
N ILE A 67 -7.63 12.44 -5.69
CA ILE A 67 -6.67 11.40 -5.29
C ILE A 67 -5.78 11.96 -4.18
N THR A 68 -6.19 11.74 -2.94
CA THR A 68 -5.48 12.18 -1.74
C THR A 68 -4.83 11.02 -0.98
N SER A 69 -4.99 9.80 -1.46
CA SER A 69 -4.42 8.59 -0.87
C SER A 69 -4.24 7.50 -1.91
N LEU A 70 -3.38 6.51 -1.62
CA LEU A 70 -3.08 5.38 -2.50
C LEU A 70 -4.34 4.56 -2.87
N ARG A 71 -5.30 4.40 -1.94
CA ARG A 71 -6.54 3.67 -2.21
C ARG A 71 -7.38 4.27 -3.32
N ARG A 72 -7.26 5.57 -3.54
CA ARG A 72 -8.03 6.27 -4.57
C ARG A 72 -7.55 6.01 -6.00
N ILE A 73 -6.37 5.41 -6.18
CA ILE A 73 -5.88 4.98 -7.49
C ILE A 73 -6.28 3.53 -7.82
N SER A 74 -6.98 2.83 -6.89
CA SER A 74 -7.51 1.49 -7.16
C SER A 74 -8.42 1.51 -8.40
N GLU A 75 -8.32 0.49 -9.23
CA GLU A 75 -9.04 0.28 -10.50
C GLU A 75 -8.75 1.32 -11.61
N LEU A 76 -7.96 2.36 -11.36
CA LEU A 76 -7.58 3.32 -12.42
C LEU A 76 -6.62 2.71 -13.45
N ALA A 77 -5.80 1.76 -13.02
CA ALA A 77 -4.96 0.96 -13.91
C ALA A 77 -5.56 -0.45 -14.10
N PRO A 78 -5.38 -1.08 -15.28
CA PRO A 78 -5.81 -2.45 -15.51
C PRO A 78 -5.18 -3.41 -14.51
N ASN A 79 -5.96 -4.38 -14.00
CA ASN A 79 -5.50 -5.40 -13.05
C ASN A 79 -4.78 -4.87 -11.81
N PHE A 80 -5.08 -3.63 -11.41
CA PHE A 80 -4.56 -2.97 -10.21
C PHE A 80 -5.71 -2.78 -9.20
N PHE A 81 -5.53 -3.31 -8.00
CA PHE A 81 -6.55 -3.27 -6.97
C PHE A 81 -5.94 -3.02 -5.58
N VAL A 82 -6.50 -2.07 -4.84
CA VAL A 82 -6.13 -1.74 -3.47
C VAL A 82 -7.38 -1.88 -2.59
N PRO A 83 -7.55 -3.00 -1.88
CA PRO A 83 -8.69 -3.19 -1.00
C PRO A 83 -8.68 -2.20 0.15
N ASP A 84 -9.87 -1.76 0.57
CA ASP A 84 -10.02 -0.87 1.73
C ASP A 84 -10.29 -1.70 2.99
N TYR A 85 -9.26 -1.88 3.82
CA TYR A 85 -9.34 -2.58 5.11
C TYR A 85 -9.74 -1.67 6.28
N GLY A 86 -10.22 -0.47 6.04
CA GLY A 86 -10.62 0.47 7.09
C GLY A 86 -9.47 1.21 7.79
N SER A 87 -8.24 0.83 7.58
CA SER A 87 -7.07 1.47 8.17
C SER A 87 -5.95 1.68 7.14
N LYS A 88 -5.17 2.76 7.29
CA LYS A 88 -4.02 3.05 6.43
C LYS A 88 -2.82 2.13 6.68
N ILE A 89 -2.77 1.44 7.83
CA ILE A 89 -1.71 0.49 8.12
C ILE A 89 -1.68 -0.69 7.14
N THR A 90 -2.85 -1.10 6.66
CA THR A 90 -3.01 -2.29 5.84
C THR A 90 -3.04 -1.94 4.35
N SER A 91 -2.00 -1.29 3.86
CA SER A 91 -1.86 -1.00 2.43
C SER A 91 -1.44 -2.25 1.66
N SER A 92 -2.40 -3.14 1.43
CA SER A 92 -2.20 -4.29 0.54
C SER A 92 -2.51 -3.87 -0.89
N ILE A 93 -1.63 -4.21 -1.81
CA ILE A 93 -1.74 -3.86 -3.22
C ILE A 93 -1.70 -5.14 -4.01
N TYR A 94 -2.65 -5.30 -4.93
CA TYR A 94 -2.73 -6.44 -5.84
C TYR A 94 -2.57 -5.98 -7.28
N VAL A 95 -1.63 -6.59 -7.98
CA VAL A 95 -1.40 -6.36 -9.41
C VAL A 95 -1.41 -7.71 -10.10
N ARG A 96 -2.28 -7.88 -11.11
CA ARG A 96 -2.39 -9.14 -11.86
C ARG A 96 -2.65 -10.37 -10.96
N GLY A 97 -3.37 -10.18 -9.86
CA GLY A 97 -3.63 -11.23 -8.87
C GLY A 97 -2.46 -11.52 -7.91
N ILE A 98 -1.34 -10.80 -8.02
CA ILE A 98 -0.22 -10.91 -7.10
C ILE A 98 -0.32 -9.81 -6.05
N GLY A 99 -0.32 -10.17 -4.78
CA GLY A 99 -0.41 -9.25 -3.66
C GLY A 99 -0.04 -9.91 -2.35
N SER A 100 -0.01 -9.13 -1.27
CA SER A 100 0.26 -9.63 0.07
C SER A 100 -0.53 -8.86 1.11
N ARG A 101 -1.20 -9.56 2.00
CA ARG A 101 -1.93 -8.97 3.14
C ARG A 101 -1.01 -8.66 4.31
N MET A 102 -0.03 -9.51 4.54
CA MET A 102 0.84 -9.48 5.72
C MET A 102 2.29 -9.17 5.29
N GLU A 103 3.10 -8.77 6.25
CA GLU A 103 4.55 -8.60 6.15
C GLU A 103 5.02 -7.85 4.87
N ASN A 104 5.78 -8.51 4.01
CA ASN A 104 6.37 -7.93 2.84
C ASN A 104 5.34 -7.68 1.71
N SER A 105 5.38 -6.50 1.09
CA SER A 105 4.57 -6.20 -0.09
C SER A 105 5.06 -6.98 -1.31
N ALA A 106 4.16 -7.30 -2.25
CA ALA A 106 4.51 -7.81 -3.57
C ALA A 106 4.70 -6.69 -4.62
N VAL A 107 4.32 -5.46 -4.26
CA VAL A 107 4.43 -4.26 -5.11
C VAL A 107 5.27 -3.23 -4.39
N GLY A 108 6.30 -2.73 -5.06
CA GLY A 108 7.17 -1.69 -4.50
C GLY A 108 6.57 -0.29 -4.64
N MET A 109 7.08 0.66 -3.86
CA MET A 109 6.74 2.08 -3.99
C MET A 109 7.97 2.96 -3.82
N THR A 110 8.09 3.97 -4.69
CA THR A 110 9.05 5.06 -4.52
C THR A 110 8.34 6.41 -4.53
N VAL A 111 8.88 7.37 -3.79
CA VAL A 111 8.53 8.78 -3.91
C VAL A 111 9.79 9.54 -4.28
N ASP A 112 9.77 10.24 -5.42
CA ASP A 112 10.92 10.94 -5.99
C ASP A 112 12.19 10.06 -6.07
N ASN A 113 12.03 8.81 -6.53
CA ASN A 113 13.05 7.74 -6.64
C ASN A 113 13.53 7.15 -5.30
N VAL A 114 12.99 7.55 -4.17
CA VAL A 114 13.33 7.01 -2.85
C VAL A 114 12.43 5.82 -2.52
N PRO A 115 12.99 4.61 -2.31
CA PRO A 115 12.17 3.44 -2.01
C PRO A 115 11.60 3.49 -0.58
N PHE A 116 10.33 3.18 -0.45
CA PHE A 116 9.69 2.93 0.83
C PHE A 116 9.81 1.44 1.17
N LEU A 117 10.57 1.12 2.23
CA LEU A 117 10.87 -0.27 2.60
C LEU A 117 9.77 -0.92 3.43
N ASN A 118 8.89 -0.13 4.03
CA ASN A 118 7.78 -0.59 4.85
C ASN A 118 6.44 -0.23 4.20
N LYS A 119 5.62 -1.25 3.88
CA LYS A 119 4.32 -1.03 3.26
C LYS A 119 3.34 -0.24 4.12
N ASN A 120 3.51 -0.23 5.46
CA ASN A 120 2.68 0.57 6.34
C ASN A 120 2.80 2.07 6.07
N ALA A 121 3.90 2.52 5.43
CA ALA A 121 4.10 3.89 5.01
C ALA A 121 3.53 4.24 3.63
N TYR A 122 3.03 3.27 2.85
CA TYR A 122 2.62 3.48 1.45
C TYR A 122 1.41 4.40 1.29
N ASP A 123 0.43 4.32 2.17
CA ASP A 123 -0.76 5.17 2.08
C ASP A 123 -0.58 6.44 2.94
N PHE A 124 0.04 7.45 2.38
CA PHE A 124 0.21 8.77 2.99
C PHE A 124 -0.73 9.80 2.36
N ASN A 125 -0.83 10.99 2.97
CA ASN A 125 -1.62 12.10 2.43
C ASN A 125 -0.90 12.70 1.22
N MET A 126 -1.47 12.48 0.04
CA MET A 126 -0.90 12.93 -1.23
C MET A 126 -1.27 14.40 -1.48
N SER A 127 -0.27 15.25 -1.61
CA SER A 127 -0.38 16.65 -2.06
C SER A 127 0.77 16.97 -3.00
N ASP A 128 0.58 17.91 -3.90
CA ASP A 128 1.60 18.39 -4.84
C ASP A 128 2.23 17.27 -5.66
N ILE A 129 1.40 16.40 -6.18
CA ILE A 129 1.81 15.29 -7.02
C ILE A 129 1.79 15.72 -8.49
N ASP A 130 2.93 15.62 -9.16
CA ASP A 130 3.06 15.80 -10.60
C ASP A 130 2.45 14.61 -11.35
N ARG A 131 2.84 13.39 -10.96
CA ARG A 131 2.31 12.17 -11.56
C ARG A 131 2.53 10.94 -10.68
N ILE A 132 1.71 9.92 -10.94
CA ILE A 132 1.85 8.59 -10.37
C ILE A 132 1.99 7.60 -11.54
N GLU A 133 3.01 6.76 -11.48
CA GLU A 133 3.27 5.71 -12.45
C GLU A 133 3.01 4.36 -11.80
N VAL A 134 2.16 3.54 -12.43
CA VAL A 134 1.89 2.17 -12.01
C VAL A 134 2.48 1.23 -13.05
N LEU A 135 3.64 0.63 -12.74
CA LEU A 135 4.32 -0.35 -13.58
C LEU A 135 3.83 -1.74 -13.20
N ARG A 136 3.28 -2.47 -14.15
CA ARG A 136 2.70 -3.80 -13.92
C ARG A 136 3.66 -4.91 -14.36
N GLY A 137 3.62 -6.05 -13.65
CA GLY A 137 4.57 -7.13 -13.82
C GLY A 137 5.91 -6.86 -13.10
N PRO A 138 6.80 -7.85 -13.03
CA PRO A 138 8.03 -7.78 -12.23
C PRO A 138 8.94 -6.63 -12.61
N GLN A 139 9.28 -5.82 -11.61
CA GLN A 139 10.26 -4.74 -11.72
C GLN A 139 11.52 -5.01 -10.88
N SER A 140 11.70 -6.26 -10.43
CA SER A 140 12.74 -6.61 -9.47
C SER A 140 14.18 -6.43 -10.02
N THR A 141 14.38 -6.45 -11.32
CA THR A 141 15.71 -6.21 -11.92
C THR A 141 16.24 -4.80 -11.63
N LEU A 142 15.40 -3.77 -11.65
CA LEU A 142 15.81 -2.38 -11.38
C LEU A 142 15.50 -1.93 -9.96
N TYR A 143 14.35 -2.35 -9.39
CA TYR A 143 13.88 -1.88 -8.10
C TYR A 143 14.15 -2.88 -6.97
N GLY A 144 14.50 -4.14 -7.28
CA GLY A 144 14.92 -5.16 -6.30
C GLY A 144 13.75 -5.81 -5.58
N ARG A 145 13.96 -6.04 -4.29
CA ARG A 145 13.05 -6.77 -3.42
C ARG A 145 11.61 -6.24 -3.47
N ASN A 146 10.66 -7.15 -3.27
CA ASN A 146 9.24 -6.79 -3.07
C ASN A 146 8.58 -6.05 -4.24
N THR A 147 9.06 -6.26 -5.47
CA THR A 147 8.51 -5.67 -6.70
C THR A 147 8.10 -6.73 -7.73
N MET A 148 7.72 -7.88 -7.24
CA MET A 148 7.33 -9.05 -8.01
C MET A 148 6.04 -8.85 -8.81
N GLY A 149 5.06 -8.15 -8.23
CA GLY A 149 3.79 -7.80 -8.88
C GLY A 149 3.86 -6.52 -9.70
N GLY A 150 4.71 -5.58 -9.29
CA GLY A 150 4.84 -4.28 -9.94
C GLY A 150 5.54 -3.22 -9.09
N GLN A 151 5.52 -1.99 -9.59
CA GLN A 151 6.12 -0.84 -8.93
C GLN A 151 5.20 0.38 -9.07
N ILE A 152 5.08 1.17 -8.00
CA ILE A 152 4.42 2.47 -8.00
C ILE A 152 5.49 3.55 -7.81
N ASN A 153 5.61 4.45 -8.77
CA ASN A 153 6.48 5.62 -8.66
C ASN A 153 5.62 6.87 -8.52
N ILE A 154 5.87 7.64 -7.49
CA ILE A 154 5.18 8.92 -7.24
C ILE A 154 6.21 10.03 -7.39
N TYR A 155 5.89 11.02 -8.21
CA TYR A 155 6.73 12.20 -8.42
C TYR A 155 6.00 13.43 -7.95
N THR A 156 6.72 14.29 -7.22
CA THR A 156 6.20 15.55 -6.72
C THR A 156 6.59 16.70 -7.64
N ILE A 157 5.81 17.77 -7.61
CA ILE A 157 6.11 19.00 -8.37
C ILE A 157 7.44 19.57 -7.87
N LYS A 158 8.31 19.94 -8.82
CA LYS A 158 9.66 20.42 -8.50
C LYS A 158 9.76 21.94 -8.56
N PRO A 159 10.49 22.58 -7.61
CA PRO A 159 10.58 24.02 -7.54
C PRO A 159 11.41 24.67 -8.67
N MET A 160 12.19 23.92 -9.44
CA MET A 160 12.81 24.45 -10.67
C MET A 160 11.81 24.57 -11.83
N ASP A 161 10.78 23.70 -11.84
CA ASP A 161 9.83 23.57 -12.95
C ASP A 161 8.57 24.42 -12.73
N TYR A 162 8.22 24.74 -11.49
CA TYR A 162 7.02 25.50 -11.14
C TYR A 162 7.37 26.61 -10.14
N GLN A 163 6.77 27.80 -10.31
CA GLN A 163 6.93 28.96 -9.45
C GLN A 163 5.56 29.51 -9.02
N GLY A 164 5.42 29.92 -7.75
CA GLY A 164 4.20 30.52 -7.23
C GLY A 164 3.55 29.75 -6.08
N ASP A 165 2.31 30.10 -5.80
CA ASP A 165 1.55 29.55 -4.70
C ASP A 165 0.40 28.68 -5.17
N ARG A 166 0.15 27.59 -4.47
CA ARG A 166 -0.97 26.69 -4.72
C ARG A 166 -1.74 26.48 -3.42
N VAL A 167 -3.03 26.73 -3.45
CA VAL A 167 -3.93 26.48 -2.32
C VAL A 167 -5.07 25.59 -2.80
N ARG A 168 -5.35 24.54 -2.06
CA ARG A 168 -6.50 23.68 -2.31
C ARG A 168 -7.27 23.47 -1.01
N ALA A 169 -8.58 23.63 -1.05
CA ALA A 169 -9.49 23.34 0.06
C ALA A 169 -10.68 22.57 -0.44
N SER A 170 -11.03 21.47 0.22
CA SER A 170 -12.16 20.61 -0.12
C SER A 170 -12.96 20.29 1.12
N ILE A 171 -14.29 20.37 0.99
CA ILE A 171 -15.25 19.99 2.04
C ILE A 171 -16.29 19.02 1.46
N GLY A 172 -16.75 18.08 2.27
CA GLY A 172 -17.73 17.10 1.83
C GLY A 172 -18.64 16.60 2.95
N ASN A 173 -19.64 15.82 2.56
CA ASN A 173 -20.51 15.15 3.52
C ASN A 173 -19.75 14.08 4.32
N GLY A 174 -20.32 13.62 5.44
CA GLY A 174 -19.67 12.73 6.40
C GLY A 174 -18.62 13.45 7.25
N PRO A 175 -18.87 14.65 7.72
CA PRO A 175 -18.04 15.86 7.71
C PRO A 175 -16.59 15.56 7.36
N THR A 176 -16.24 15.82 6.10
CA THR A 176 -14.86 15.68 5.61
C THR A 176 -14.31 17.03 5.19
N ALA A 177 -13.07 17.29 5.53
CA ALA A 177 -12.31 18.47 5.09
C ALA A 177 -10.89 18.08 4.72
N TRP A 178 -10.39 18.65 3.65
CA TRP A 178 -9.02 18.50 3.21
C TRP A 178 -8.48 19.85 2.75
N MET A 179 -7.26 20.16 3.11
CA MET A 179 -6.58 21.41 2.71
C MET A 179 -5.12 21.14 2.40
N SER A 180 -4.59 21.79 1.37
CA SER A 180 -3.15 21.90 1.15
C SER A 180 -2.75 23.29 0.72
N VAL A 181 -1.52 23.66 1.07
CA VAL A 181 -0.86 24.92 0.66
C VAL A 181 0.55 24.56 0.25
N ALA A 182 1.00 25.11 -0.88
CA ALA A 182 2.37 24.98 -1.35
C ALA A 182 2.87 26.28 -1.89
N HIS A 183 4.15 26.56 -1.62
CA HIS A 183 4.89 27.72 -2.12
C HIS A 183 6.14 27.24 -2.84
N TYR A 184 6.38 27.75 -4.04
CA TYR A 184 7.52 27.40 -4.88
C TYR A 184 8.25 28.69 -5.27
N GLN A 185 9.54 28.76 -4.94
CA GLN A 185 10.36 29.92 -5.17
C GLN A 185 11.68 29.55 -5.83
N LYS A 186 11.97 30.16 -6.96
CA LYS A 186 13.27 30.15 -7.58
C LYS A 186 14.02 31.43 -7.17
N PHE A 187 15.08 31.27 -6.40
CA PHE A 187 15.86 32.41 -5.88
C PHE A 187 16.84 32.97 -6.91
N ASN A 188 17.38 32.10 -7.74
CA ASN A 188 18.25 32.40 -8.85
C ASN A 188 18.22 31.23 -9.86
N PRO A 189 18.87 31.31 -11.03
CA PRO A 189 18.85 30.20 -12.01
C PRO A 189 19.29 28.85 -11.48
N ASP A 190 20.09 28.84 -10.41
CA ASP A 190 20.71 27.63 -9.88
C ASP A 190 20.06 27.10 -8.60
N LEU A 191 19.22 27.89 -7.91
CA LEU A 191 18.63 27.48 -6.62
C LEU A 191 17.14 27.75 -6.58
N ALA A 192 16.39 26.70 -6.32
CA ALA A 192 14.95 26.77 -6.08
C ALA A 192 14.56 25.94 -4.85
N MET A 193 13.54 26.39 -4.14
CA MET A 193 12.99 25.70 -2.97
C MET A 193 11.48 25.68 -3.03
N SER A 194 10.87 24.66 -2.41
CA SER A 194 9.46 24.64 -2.15
C SER A 194 9.16 24.18 -0.74
N PHE A 195 8.05 24.68 -0.22
CA PHE A 195 7.49 24.24 1.05
C PHE A 195 6.00 23.94 0.84
N SER A 196 5.56 22.77 1.25
CA SER A 196 4.14 22.43 1.19
C SER A 196 3.66 21.81 2.49
N GLY A 197 2.37 22.00 2.78
CA GLY A 197 1.70 21.43 3.92
C GLY A 197 0.28 20.99 3.55
N ASN A 198 -0.18 19.94 4.19
CA ASN A 198 -1.56 19.47 4.02
C ASN A 198 -2.18 19.05 5.35
N PHE A 199 -3.49 19.06 5.39
CA PHE A 199 -4.30 18.62 6.52
C PHE A 199 -5.55 17.94 6.02
N ASN A 200 -5.97 16.84 6.68
CA ASN A 200 -7.22 16.16 6.41
C ASN A 200 -7.96 15.83 7.69
N LEU A 201 -9.27 15.88 7.60
CA LEU A 201 -10.21 15.52 8.64
C LEU A 201 -11.39 14.75 8.02
N SER A 202 -11.79 13.65 8.66
CA SER A 202 -13.02 12.93 8.35
C SER A 202 -13.61 12.40 9.65
N GLU A 203 -14.91 12.62 9.87
CA GLU A 203 -15.60 12.08 11.05
C GLU A 203 -16.07 10.63 10.87
N GLY A 204 -15.85 10.03 9.69
CA GLY A 204 -16.37 8.70 9.35
C GLY A 204 -17.86 8.69 9.00
N PHE A 205 -18.31 7.59 8.39
CA PHE A 205 -19.70 7.44 7.91
C PHE A 205 -20.54 6.49 8.75
N TYR A 206 -19.90 5.59 9.49
CA TYR A 206 -20.55 4.55 10.27
C TYR A 206 -20.45 4.84 11.77
N LYS A 207 -21.31 4.22 12.55
CA LYS A 207 -21.38 4.38 13.99
C LYS A 207 -21.24 3.02 14.66
N ASN A 208 -20.39 2.95 15.69
CA ASN A 208 -20.37 1.81 16.57
C ASN A 208 -21.54 1.95 17.58
N TYR A 209 -22.44 0.98 17.54
CA TYR A 209 -23.66 1.02 18.35
C TYR A 209 -23.40 0.76 19.83
N TYR A 210 -22.35 0.04 20.18
CA TYR A 210 -21.99 -0.23 21.57
C TYR A 210 -21.71 1.06 22.36
N ASN A 211 -20.93 1.96 21.81
CA ASN A 211 -20.49 3.17 22.50
C ASN A 211 -21.06 4.47 21.91
N ALA A 212 -21.91 4.36 20.90
CA ALA A 212 -22.54 5.47 20.18
C ALA A 212 -21.56 6.44 19.48
N ARG A 213 -20.27 6.07 19.30
CA ARG A 213 -19.25 6.88 18.61
C ARG A 213 -19.21 6.57 17.13
N LYS A 214 -18.80 7.54 16.32
CA LYS A 214 -18.47 7.29 14.92
C LYS A 214 -17.22 6.41 14.84
N SER A 215 -17.19 5.54 13.85
CA SER A 215 -16.06 4.66 13.53
C SER A 215 -15.46 5.07 12.20
N GLY A 216 -14.16 4.91 12.04
CA GLY A 216 -13.44 5.28 10.83
C GLY A 216 -13.21 6.78 10.69
N ASP A 217 -13.27 7.56 11.78
CA ASP A 217 -12.82 8.94 11.75
C ASP A 217 -11.31 9.00 11.52
N GLU A 218 -10.88 10.01 10.77
CA GLU A 218 -9.49 10.19 10.37
C GLU A 218 -9.07 11.64 10.54
N LYS A 219 -7.85 11.84 11.08
CA LYS A 219 -7.16 13.14 11.09
C LYS A 219 -5.73 12.89 10.66
N GLY A 220 -5.24 13.79 9.83
CA GLY A 220 -3.87 13.68 9.37
C GLY A 220 -3.35 14.98 8.79
N GLY A 221 -2.07 14.97 8.49
CA GLY A 221 -1.42 16.09 7.83
C GLY A 221 0.01 15.74 7.46
N GLY A 222 0.62 16.60 6.69
CA GLY A 222 1.99 16.42 6.26
C GLY A 222 2.64 17.73 5.91
N LEU A 223 3.96 17.72 5.96
CA LEU A 223 4.83 18.82 5.54
C LEU A 223 5.87 18.26 4.60
N ARG A 224 6.25 19.01 3.59
CA ARG A 224 7.36 18.70 2.69
C ARG A 224 8.15 19.95 2.38
N TRP A 225 9.47 19.79 2.41
CA TRP A 225 10.42 20.79 1.97
C TRP A 225 11.31 20.17 0.90
N THR A 226 11.42 20.84 -0.25
CA THR A 226 12.28 20.40 -1.36
C THR A 226 13.23 21.55 -1.71
N THR A 227 14.52 21.24 -1.87
CA THR A 227 15.56 22.14 -2.34
C THR A 227 16.19 21.52 -3.58
N GLN A 228 16.27 22.28 -4.67
CA GLN A 228 17.01 21.93 -5.87
C GLN A 228 18.12 22.93 -6.10
N TRP A 229 19.33 22.45 -6.24
CA TRP A 229 20.51 23.26 -6.43
C TRP A 229 21.38 22.75 -7.58
N GLN A 230 21.54 23.60 -8.61
CA GLN A 230 22.50 23.41 -9.69
C GLN A 230 23.87 23.93 -9.21
N ILE A 231 24.72 23.06 -8.65
CA ILE A 231 26.01 23.41 -8.06
C ILE A 231 27.01 23.90 -9.13
N SER A 232 26.94 23.26 -10.30
CA SER A 232 27.73 23.61 -11.49
C SER A 232 26.98 23.14 -12.74
N PRO A 233 27.38 23.49 -13.96
CA PRO A 233 26.73 23.03 -15.17
C PRO A 233 26.60 21.47 -15.29
N SER A 234 27.47 20.74 -14.58
CA SER A 234 27.51 19.28 -14.61
C SER A 234 27.00 18.62 -13.31
N VAL A 235 26.85 19.36 -12.21
CA VAL A 235 26.49 18.78 -10.90
C VAL A 235 25.25 19.45 -10.35
N SER A 236 24.25 18.67 -10.00
CA SER A 236 23.05 19.12 -9.27
C SER A 236 22.83 18.30 -8.01
N ALA A 237 22.18 18.92 -7.03
CA ALA A 237 21.75 18.27 -5.81
C ALA A 237 20.28 18.61 -5.53
N ASP A 238 19.49 17.57 -5.26
CA ASP A 238 18.09 17.67 -4.87
C ASP A 238 17.94 17.09 -3.45
N ASN A 239 17.42 17.86 -2.50
CA ASN A 239 17.08 17.37 -1.17
C ASN A 239 15.57 17.48 -0.96
N THR A 240 14.96 16.45 -0.39
CA THR A 240 13.53 16.45 -0.02
C THR A 240 13.36 15.86 1.37
N ALA A 241 12.91 16.68 2.32
CA ALA A 241 12.49 16.25 3.65
C ALA A 241 10.96 16.27 3.73
N ALA A 242 10.35 15.20 4.23
CA ALA A 242 8.90 15.09 4.36
C ALA A 242 8.52 14.46 5.70
N TRP A 243 7.43 14.95 6.27
CA TRP A 243 6.81 14.41 7.46
C TRP A 243 5.32 14.21 7.24
N ASN A 244 4.78 13.06 7.68
CA ASN A 244 3.36 12.74 7.60
C ASN A 244 2.87 12.16 8.93
N TYR A 245 1.77 12.68 9.40
CA TYR A 245 1.02 12.17 10.56
C TYR A 245 -0.36 11.70 10.13
N ASN A 246 -0.79 10.57 10.68
CA ASN A 246 -2.15 10.07 10.51
C ASN A 246 -2.64 9.43 11.80
N GLN A 247 -3.90 9.69 12.15
CA GLN A 247 -4.62 9.06 13.24
C GLN A 247 -6.00 8.65 12.74
N GLN A 248 -6.38 7.41 13.04
CA GLN A 248 -7.72 6.87 12.81
C GLN A 248 -8.26 6.29 14.11
N SER A 249 -9.57 6.32 14.32
CA SER A 249 -10.22 5.66 15.44
C SER A 249 -11.30 4.71 14.94
N GLY A 250 -11.29 3.52 15.52
CA GLY A 250 -12.22 2.43 15.20
C GLY A 250 -11.95 1.76 13.85
N TYR A 251 -12.63 0.65 13.66
CA TYR A 251 -12.67 -0.13 12.42
C TYR A 251 -14.12 -0.35 12.02
N GLU A 252 -14.42 -0.23 10.74
CA GLU A 252 -15.79 -0.28 10.22
C GLU A 252 -16.23 -1.72 9.92
N TYR A 253 -15.87 -2.69 10.79
CA TYR A 253 -16.22 -4.10 10.62
C TYR A 253 -17.57 -4.45 11.21
N MET A 254 -18.37 -5.16 10.45
CA MET A 254 -19.71 -5.62 10.80
C MET A 254 -19.75 -7.15 10.77
N LEU A 255 -20.38 -7.75 11.76
CA LEU A 255 -20.66 -9.19 11.76
C LEU A 255 -21.56 -9.55 10.55
N GLU A 256 -21.28 -10.66 9.87
CA GLU A 256 -22.11 -11.12 8.77
C GLU A 256 -23.56 -11.34 9.23
N GLY A 257 -24.51 -10.84 8.44
CA GLY A 257 -25.93 -10.79 8.84
C GLY A 257 -26.31 -9.53 9.65
N SER A 258 -25.35 -8.80 10.23
CA SER A 258 -25.59 -7.51 10.90
C SER A 258 -25.42 -6.35 9.90
N LYS A 259 -26.07 -5.23 10.22
CA LYS A 259 -25.89 -3.95 9.52
C LYS A 259 -25.17 -2.92 10.39
N TYR A 260 -24.68 -3.34 11.55
CA TYR A 260 -24.17 -2.48 12.59
C TYR A 260 -22.75 -2.89 12.98
N ILE A 261 -21.91 -1.90 13.27
CA ILE A 261 -20.66 -2.07 13.99
C ILE A 261 -21.05 -2.16 15.48
N ASN A 262 -20.58 -3.18 16.19
CA ASN A 262 -20.95 -3.40 17.58
C ASN A 262 -19.85 -4.17 18.31
N TYR A 263 -18.80 -3.46 18.75
CA TYR A 263 -17.71 -3.99 19.55
C TYR A 263 -17.39 -3.06 20.74
N ASN A 264 -16.87 -3.61 21.82
CA ASN A 264 -16.71 -2.94 23.11
C ASN A 264 -15.37 -2.21 23.24
N ASP A 265 -14.27 -2.76 22.72
CA ASP A 265 -12.96 -2.25 23.00
C ASP A 265 -12.57 -1.03 22.15
N THR A 266 -11.64 -0.22 22.66
CA THR A 266 -11.16 0.97 21.97
C THR A 266 -10.15 0.59 20.92
N CYS A 267 -10.52 0.76 19.65
CA CYS A 267 -9.64 0.58 18.52
C CYS A 267 -9.08 1.92 18.04
N PHE A 268 -7.81 1.94 17.67
CA PHE A 268 -7.20 3.09 17.03
C PHE A 268 -6.00 2.70 16.19
N TYR A 269 -5.62 3.63 15.29
CA TYR A 269 -4.38 3.59 14.56
C TYR A 269 -3.73 4.96 14.53
N ARG A 270 -2.42 5.06 14.82
CA ARG A 270 -1.64 6.29 14.78
C ARG A 270 -0.31 6.03 14.10
N ARG A 271 0.11 6.94 13.23
CA ARG A 271 1.36 6.81 12.49
C ARG A 271 2.05 8.15 12.30
N ASN A 272 3.37 8.16 12.50
CA ASN A 272 4.28 9.20 12.03
C ASN A 272 5.25 8.59 11.04
N VAL A 273 5.48 9.27 9.93
CA VAL A 273 6.50 8.92 8.95
C VAL A 273 7.32 10.16 8.68
N PHE A 274 8.60 10.08 8.94
CA PHE A 274 9.58 11.07 8.52
C PHE A 274 10.47 10.45 7.44
N SER A 275 10.77 11.21 6.40
CA SER A 275 11.73 10.81 5.36
C SER A 275 12.57 12.01 4.94
N ASP A 276 13.85 11.78 4.73
CA ASP A 276 14.77 12.74 4.15
C ASP A 276 15.60 12.05 3.07
N ALA A 277 15.80 12.71 1.94
CA ALA A 277 16.54 12.16 0.83
C ALA A 277 17.38 13.23 0.10
N LEU A 278 18.62 12.88 -0.13
CA LEU A 278 19.56 13.67 -0.93
C LEU A 278 19.89 12.91 -2.21
N THR A 279 19.62 13.52 -3.34
CA THR A 279 20.01 13.04 -4.66
C THR A 279 21.08 13.96 -5.23
N VAL A 280 22.26 13.42 -5.53
CA VAL A 280 23.33 14.15 -6.22
C VAL A 280 23.49 13.55 -7.61
N LYS A 281 23.45 14.39 -8.65
CA LYS A 281 23.62 13.98 -10.06
C LYS A 281 24.86 14.66 -10.62
N TRP A 282 25.69 13.87 -11.27
CA TRP A 282 26.84 14.33 -12.03
C TRP A 282 26.70 13.90 -13.48
N ASN A 283 26.46 14.87 -14.36
CA ASN A 283 26.27 14.66 -15.79
C ASN A 283 27.56 15.04 -16.53
N THR A 284 28.06 14.12 -17.32
CA THR A 284 29.20 14.33 -18.23
C THR A 284 28.75 14.12 -19.67
N ALA A 285 29.61 14.40 -20.63
CA ALA A 285 29.30 14.13 -22.06
C ALA A 285 29.15 12.63 -22.38
N ARG A 286 29.65 11.74 -21.53
CA ARG A 286 29.68 10.28 -21.80
C ARG A 286 28.77 9.46 -20.90
N PHE A 287 28.56 9.93 -19.66
CA PHE A 287 27.74 9.21 -18.68
C PHE A 287 27.09 10.19 -17.68
N SER A 288 26.06 9.72 -17.02
CA SER A 288 25.44 10.36 -15.88
C SER A 288 25.58 9.44 -14.66
N LEU A 289 26.04 9.99 -13.54
CA LEU A 289 26.13 9.33 -12.25
C LEU A 289 25.13 9.98 -11.29
N SER A 290 24.30 9.16 -10.65
CA SER A 290 23.35 9.61 -9.62
C SER A 290 23.59 8.86 -8.33
N SER A 291 23.64 9.57 -7.21
CA SER A 291 23.73 9.00 -5.86
C SER A 291 22.51 9.45 -5.08
N ILE A 292 21.72 8.49 -4.58
CA ILE A 292 20.50 8.73 -3.81
C ILE A 292 20.72 8.15 -2.43
N THR A 293 20.80 9.02 -1.42
CA THR A 293 20.89 8.63 0.00
C THR A 293 19.58 8.98 0.66
N SER A 294 18.96 8.05 1.39
CA SER A 294 17.74 8.35 2.13
C SER A 294 17.76 7.82 3.55
N PHE A 295 17.07 8.54 4.42
CA PHE A 295 16.75 8.14 5.77
C PHE A 295 15.22 8.16 5.95
N GLN A 296 14.67 7.13 6.59
CA GLN A 296 13.26 7.05 6.93
C GLN A 296 13.10 6.64 8.39
N HIS A 297 12.14 7.25 9.08
CA HIS A 297 11.74 6.87 10.43
C HIS A 297 10.22 6.74 10.50
N ILE A 298 9.76 5.60 11.01
CA ILE A 298 8.34 5.29 11.14
C ILE A 298 8.05 4.99 12.61
N THR A 299 7.06 5.67 13.17
CA THR A 299 6.42 5.30 14.42
C THR A 299 4.96 4.94 14.11
N ASP A 300 4.58 3.71 14.43
CA ASP A 300 3.29 3.14 14.11
C ASP A 300 2.71 2.50 15.38
N ASN A 301 1.45 2.78 15.69
CA ASN A 301 0.79 2.23 16.87
C ASN A 301 -0.68 1.92 16.54
N MET A 302 -1.05 0.68 16.76
CA MET A 302 -2.37 0.14 16.51
C MET A 302 -2.88 -0.62 17.73
N THR A 303 -4.15 -0.45 18.05
CA THR A 303 -4.88 -1.34 18.97
C THR A 303 -6.15 -1.81 18.27
N LEU A 304 -6.40 -3.10 18.33
CA LEU A 304 -7.56 -3.78 17.76
C LEU A 304 -8.31 -4.55 18.82
N ASP A 305 -9.62 -4.44 18.79
CA ASP A 305 -10.54 -5.43 19.32
C ASP A 305 -10.56 -6.59 18.31
N GLN A 306 -10.01 -7.73 18.68
CA GLN A 306 -9.81 -8.83 17.71
C GLN A 306 -11.04 -9.68 17.48
N ASP A 307 -12.02 -9.65 18.40
CA ASP A 307 -13.28 -10.36 18.21
C ASP A 307 -14.34 -9.51 17.50
N PHE A 308 -14.19 -8.17 17.47
CA PHE A 308 -15.12 -7.20 16.88
C PHE A 308 -16.58 -7.40 17.34
N LEU A 309 -16.77 -7.88 18.57
CA LEU A 309 -18.06 -8.16 19.21
C LEU A 309 -18.17 -7.36 20.53
N PRO A 310 -19.35 -7.25 21.14
CA PRO A 310 -19.50 -6.68 22.46
C PRO A 310 -19.15 -7.70 23.58
N LEU A 311 -18.04 -8.42 23.41
CA LEU A 311 -17.51 -9.45 24.30
C LEU A 311 -16.09 -9.08 24.71
N ASN A 312 -15.67 -9.53 25.87
CA ASN A 312 -14.30 -9.25 26.37
C ASN A 312 -13.35 -10.42 26.05
N TYR A 313 -13.12 -10.65 24.72
CA TYR A 313 -12.25 -11.76 24.33
C TYR A 313 -10.78 -11.39 24.42
N PHE A 314 -10.29 -10.58 23.52
CA PHE A 314 -8.92 -10.09 23.60
C PHE A 314 -8.66 -8.87 22.70
N THR A 315 -7.73 -8.05 23.17
CA THR A 315 -7.18 -6.93 22.42
C THR A 315 -5.76 -7.23 21.97
N LEU A 316 -5.43 -6.83 20.75
CA LEU A 316 -4.08 -6.84 20.21
C LEU A 316 -3.57 -5.41 20.10
N THR A 317 -2.42 -5.12 20.67
CA THR A 317 -1.67 -3.90 20.43
C THR A 317 -0.44 -4.21 19.59
N GLN A 318 -0.09 -3.32 18.66
CA GLN A 318 1.14 -3.38 17.90
C GLN A 318 1.75 -1.99 17.82
N ALA A 319 2.90 -1.81 18.44
CA ALA A 319 3.64 -0.56 18.46
C ALA A 319 5.01 -0.77 17.80
N ILE A 320 5.25 -0.08 16.68
CA ILE A 320 6.45 -0.22 15.86
C ILE A 320 7.24 1.08 15.85
N HIS A 321 8.55 0.97 16.02
CA HIS A 321 9.54 2.00 15.74
C HIS A 321 10.53 1.44 14.73
N GLU A 322 10.58 2.02 13.56
CA GLU A 322 11.47 1.57 12.47
C GLU A 322 12.32 2.71 11.97
N SER A 323 13.60 2.48 11.81
CA SER A 323 14.52 3.39 11.11
C SER A 323 15.18 2.65 9.96
N ALA A 324 15.28 3.29 8.81
CA ALA A 324 15.88 2.73 7.62
C ALA A 324 16.78 3.76 6.91
N VAL A 325 17.89 3.28 6.39
CA VAL A 325 18.80 4.05 5.52
C VAL A 325 18.94 3.29 4.21
N THR A 326 18.89 4.00 3.10
CA THR A 326 19.15 3.44 1.77
C THR A 326 20.19 4.26 1.01
N GLN A 327 20.99 3.58 0.20
CA GLN A 327 21.93 4.18 -0.72
C GLN A 327 21.78 3.51 -2.08
N ASP A 328 21.55 4.30 -3.13
CA ASP A 328 21.49 3.84 -4.50
C ASP A 328 22.45 4.66 -5.36
N VAL A 329 23.43 4.02 -5.95
CA VAL A 329 24.39 4.66 -6.86
C VAL A 329 24.15 4.10 -8.25
N VAL A 330 23.73 4.96 -9.17
CA VAL A 330 23.33 4.57 -10.53
C VAL A 330 24.20 5.32 -11.55
N MET A 331 24.82 4.59 -12.43
CA MET A 331 25.57 5.13 -13.55
C MET A 331 24.91 4.67 -14.86
N ARG A 332 24.76 5.56 -15.80
CA ARG A 332 24.19 5.28 -17.13
C ARG A 332 24.95 5.99 -18.21
N GLY A 333 24.97 5.36 -19.38
CA GLY A 333 25.63 5.91 -20.55
C GLY A 333 25.02 5.43 -21.85
N HIS A 334 25.40 6.11 -22.91
CA HIS A 334 24.97 5.78 -24.26
C HIS A 334 26.16 5.90 -25.21
N THR A 335 26.31 4.94 -26.12
CA THR A 335 27.38 4.93 -27.14
C THR A 335 26.86 4.25 -28.40
N GLY A 336 26.56 5.05 -29.44
CA GLY A 336 26.01 4.54 -30.69
C GLY A 336 24.67 3.82 -30.47
N ILE A 337 24.60 2.55 -30.80
CA ILE A 337 23.40 1.71 -30.64
C ILE A 337 23.27 1.12 -29.22
N TYR A 338 24.22 1.35 -28.33
CA TYR A 338 24.29 0.72 -27.02
C TYR A 338 24.00 1.74 -25.90
N SER A 339 22.92 1.52 -25.17
CA SER A 339 22.58 2.22 -23.94
C SER A 339 22.71 1.27 -22.76
N TRP A 340 23.28 1.73 -21.68
CA TRP A 340 23.48 0.92 -20.49
C TRP A 340 23.19 1.69 -19.20
N LEU A 341 22.79 0.94 -18.20
CA LEU A 341 22.63 1.37 -16.84
C LEU A 341 23.26 0.32 -15.93
N GLY A 342 24.06 0.75 -14.96
CA GLY A 342 24.58 -0.10 -13.90
C GLY A 342 24.44 0.58 -12.56
N GLY A 343 24.23 -0.19 -11.50
CA GLY A 343 24.08 0.40 -10.17
C GLY A 343 24.38 -0.56 -9.04
N VAL A 344 24.59 0.06 -7.86
CA VAL A 344 24.76 -0.62 -6.59
C VAL A 344 23.75 -0.04 -5.60
N PHE A 345 22.97 -0.91 -5.00
CA PHE A 345 21.98 -0.55 -4.00
C PHE A 345 22.32 -1.19 -2.66
N GLY A 346 22.19 -0.45 -1.58
CA GLY A 346 22.33 -0.95 -0.23
C GLY A 346 21.26 -0.38 0.69
N PHE A 347 20.84 -1.16 1.69
CA PHE A 347 19.95 -0.69 2.73
C PHE A 347 20.25 -1.36 4.07
N TYR A 348 19.88 -0.66 5.12
CA TYR A 348 19.81 -1.19 6.47
C TYR A 348 18.55 -0.69 7.16
N LYS A 349 17.83 -1.62 7.81
CA LYS A 349 16.57 -1.37 8.50
C LYS A 349 16.62 -1.99 9.89
N SER A 350 16.22 -1.24 10.91
CA SER A 350 16.06 -1.70 12.29
C SER A 350 14.66 -1.39 12.77
N THR A 351 13.91 -2.44 13.10
CA THR A 351 12.54 -2.37 13.60
C THR A 351 12.47 -2.88 15.02
N SER A 352 11.93 -2.09 15.94
CA SER A 352 11.54 -2.51 17.28
C SER A 352 10.02 -2.57 17.34
N MET A 353 9.45 -3.68 17.76
CA MET A 353 8.02 -3.89 17.84
C MET A 353 7.64 -4.46 19.20
N ARG A 354 6.61 -3.86 19.82
CA ARG A 354 5.93 -4.40 21.01
C ARG A 354 4.53 -4.82 20.56
N ALA A 355 4.17 -6.06 20.84
CA ALA A 355 2.93 -6.67 20.37
C ALA A 355 2.16 -7.42 21.48
N PRO A 356 1.80 -6.74 22.60
CA PRO A 356 1.05 -7.40 23.66
C PRO A 356 -0.35 -7.80 23.21
N VAL A 357 -0.76 -9.01 23.65
CA VAL A 357 -2.11 -9.54 23.53
C VAL A 357 -2.70 -9.66 24.93
N THR A 358 -3.84 -9.03 25.19
CA THR A 358 -4.53 -9.10 26.49
C THR A 358 -5.83 -9.87 26.32
N PHE A 359 -5.92 -11.04 26.92
CA PHE A 359 -7.15 -11.82 27.02
C PHE A 359 -8.00 -11.30 28.16
N GLY A 360 -9.27 -11.08 27.92
CA GLY A 360 -10.27 -10.82 28.95
C GLY A 360 -10.93 -12.11 29.44
N ASP A 361 -11.88 -11.97 30.35
CA ASP A 361 -12.57 -13.09 31.00
C ASP A 361 -13.33 -13.99 30.00
N ASP A 362 -14.06 -13.43 29.03
CA ASP A 362 -14.72 -14.20 27.97
C ASP A 362 -13.70 -14.93 27.09
N GLY A 363 -12.57 -14.31 26.81
CA GLY A 363 -11.48 -14.91 26.02
C GLY A 363 -10.79 -16.04 26.77
N ILE A 364 -10.48 -15.84 28.06
CA ILE A 364 -9.92 -16.89 28.93
C ILE A 364 -10.86 -18.09 28.97
N ALA A 365 -12.14 -17.85 29.19
CA ALA A 365 -13.14 -18.91 29.23
C ALA A 365 -13.16 -19.68 27.90
N ARG A 366 -13.45 -19.01 26.80
CA ARG A 366 -13.73 -19.68 25.52
C ARG A 366 -12.50 -20.23 24.81
N LEU A 367 -11.38 -19.50 24.84
CA LEU A 367 -10.19 -19.87 24.07
C LEU A 367 -9.20 -20.73 24.85
N ILE A 368 -9.21 -20.64 26.19
CA ILE A 368 -8.22 -21.34 27.03
C ILE A 368 -8.85 -22.44 27.86
N THR A 369 -9.92 -22.16 28.63
CA THR A 369 -10.42 -23.12 29.63
C THR A 369 -11.58 -24.00 29.17
N ASP A 370 -12.42 -23.59 28.22
CA ASP A 370 -13.64 -24.32 27.83
C ASP A 370 -13.37 -25.73 27.31
N ARG A 371 -12.26 -25.97 26.62
CA ARG A 371 -11.87 -27.31 26.18
C ARG A 371 -11.74 -28.31 27.31
N ILE A 372 -11.35 -27.84 28.48
CA ILE A 372 -11.18 -28.64 29.69
C ILE A 372 -12.48 -28.60 30.50
N ASN A 373 -13.01 -27.40 30.72
CA ASN A 373 -14.15 -27.18 31.60
C ASN A 373 -15.45 -27.80 31.08
N ASN A 374 -15.65 -27.84 29.76
CA ASN A 374 -16.84 -28.38 29.09
C ASN A 374 -16.66 -29.84 28.64
N ASN A 375 -15.51 -30.49 28.94
CA ASN A 375 -15.27 -31.89 28.63
C ASN A 375 -15.67 -32.78 29.82
N ASP A 376 -16.79 -33.51 29.70
CA ASP A 376 -17.31 -34.38 30.78
C ASP A 376 -16.35 -35.51 31.17
N ARG A 377 -15.42 -35.90 30.30
CA ARG A 377 -14.40 -36.91 30.57
C ARG A 377 -13.29 -36.41 31.50
N ILE A 378 -13.15 -35.07 31.63
CA ILE A 378 -12.17 -34.44 32.49
C ILE A 378 -12.84 -34.06 33.82
N PRO A 379 -12.47 -34.67 34.95
CA PRO A 379 -13.14 -34.44 36.23
C PRO A 379 -12.76 -33.10 36.87
N VAL A 380 -11.95 -32.27 36.22
CA VAL A 380 -11.38 -31.03 36.76
C VAL A 380 -11.93 -29.83 36.01
N ARG A 381 -12.16 -28.73 36.71
CA ARG A 381 -12.44 -27.40 36.18
C ARG A 381 -11.29 -26.47 36.48
N LEU A 382 -10.88 -25.69 35.50
CA LEU A 382 -9.82 -24.67 35.62
C LEU A 382 -10.43 -23.27 35.76
N GLN A 383 -9.81 -22.47 36.59
CA GLN A 383 -10.14 -21.07 36.76
C GLN A 383 -8.85 -20.28 36.94
N PHE A 384 -8.67 -19.22 36.16
CA PHE A 384 -7.57 -18.27 36.34
C PHE A 384 -7.87 -17.33 37.51
N ASP A 385 -6.84 -16.95 38.25
CA ASP A 385 -6.97 -16.08 39.44
C ASP A 385 -7.16 -14.61 39.03
N SER A 386 -6.70 -14.24 37.82
CA SER A 386 -6.88 -12.91 37.22
C SER A 386 -8.01 -12.90 36.16
N PRO A 387 -8.83 -11.84 36.08
CA PRO A 387 -9.81 -11.68 35.01
C PRO A 387 -9.19 -11.37 33.65
N SER A 388 -7.88 -11.16 33.60
CA SER A 388 -7.15 -10.94 32.34
C SER A 388 -5.79 -11.60 32.34
N ILE A 389 -5.35 -12.04 31.15
CA ILE A 389 -4.02 -12.62 30.92
C ILE A 389 -3.30 -11.76 29.88
N LEU A 390 -2.12 -11.28 30.23
CA LEU A 390 -1.26 -10.53 29.34
C LEU A 390 -0.18 -11.45 28.75
N LEU A 391 -0.16 -11.61 27.44
CA LEU A 391 0.94 -12.14 26.66
C LEU A 391 1.74 -10.96 26.15
N ASN A 392 3.01 -10.84 26.55
CA ASN A 392 3.85 -9.70 26.19
C ASN A 392 4.96 -10.16 25.25
N ASP A 393 4.88 -9.71 24.01
CA ASP A 393 5.83 -10.01 22.95
C ASP A 393 6.59 -8.74 22.53
N ASP A 394 7.91 -8.79 22.63
CA ASP A 394 8.83 -7.74 22.22
C ASP A 394 9.80 -8.27 21.15
N PHE A 395 9.93 -7.56 20.05
CA PHE A 395 10.75 -7.95 18.90
C PHE A 395 11.72 -6.87 18.49
N LYS A 396 12.94 -7.29 18.11
CA LYS A 396 13.91 -6.43 17.45
C LYS A 396 14.41 -7.10 16.18
N ILE A 397 13.98 -6.56 15.03
CA ILE A 397 14.30 -7.10 13.71
C ILE A 397 15.31 -6.17 13.06
N LYS A 398 16.42 -6.74 12.58
CA LYS A 398 17.42 -6.03 11.79
C LYS A 398 17.53 -6.69 10.44
N THR A 399 17.38 -5.90 9.39
CA THR A 399 17.49 -6.38 8.01
C THR A 399 18.45 -5.48 7.25
N GLY A 400 19.43 -6.06 6.59
CA GLY A 400 20.35 -5.36 5.72
C GLY A 400 20.52 -6.09 4.41
N GLY A 401 20.79 -5.37 3.33
CA GLY A 401 21.00 -5.99 2.05
C GLY A 401 21.83 -5.12 1.11
N VAL A 402 22.47 -5.79 0.15
CA VAL A 402 23.21 -5.16 -0.93
C VAL A 402 22.83 -5.81 -2.26
N ALA A 403 22.84 -5.01 -3.32
CA ALA A 403 22.56 -5.50 -4.64
C ALA A 403 23.45 -4.84 -5.69
N VAL A 404 23.79 -5.60 -6.72
CA VAL A 404 24.41 -5.08 -7.94
C VAL A 404 23.46 -5.38 -9.10
N TYR A 405 23.25 -4.38 -9.95
CA TYR A 405 22.35 -4.54 -11.09
C TYR A 405 22.89 -3.86 -12.34
N HIS A 406 22.51 -4.41 -13.49
CA HIS A 406 22.90 -3.91 -14.78
C HIS A 406 21.78 -4.11 -15.80
N GLN A 407 21.58 -3.14 -16.69
CA GLN A 407 20.69 -3.23 -17.84
C GLN A 407 21.43 -2.73 -19.07
N SER A 408 21.41 -3.53 -20.12
CA SER A 408 21.90 -3.21 -21.45
C SER A 408 20.74 -3.14 -22.43
N ASN A 409 20.70 -2.11 -23.26
CA ASN A 409 19.77 -1.99 -24.37
C ASN A 409 20.57 -1.78 -25.67
N LEU A 410 20.21 -2.55 -26.70
CA LEU A 410 20.80 -2.48 -28.04
C LEU A 410 19.71 -2.04 -29.02
N ASP A 411 19.94 -0.94 -29.68
CA ASP A 411 19.03 -0.34 -30.67
C ASP A 411 19.54 -0.64 -32.09
N PHE A 412 18.81 -1.46 -32.83
CA PHE A 412 19.05 -1.82 -34.22
C PHE A 412 18.04 -1.13 -35.16
N GLY A 413 17.77 0.15 -34.91
CA GLY A 413 16.83 0.97 -35.63
C GLY A 413 15.39 0.74 -35.18
N ARG A 414 14.67 -0.21 -35.78
CA ARG A 414 13.31 -0.53 -35.32
C ARG A 414 13.26 -1.64 -34.28
N PHE A 415 14.34 -2.39 -34.11
CA PHE A 415 14.42 -3.43 -33.09
C PHE A 415 15.25 -2.96 -31.91
N ASN A 416 14.70 -3.11 -30.73
CA ASN A 416 15.41 -2.86 -29.50
C ASN A 416 15.44 -4.13 -28.65
N ILE A 417 16.62 -4.50 -28.16
CA ILE A 417 16.84 -5.70 -27.33
C ILE A 417 17.39 -5.25 -25.98
N GLY A 418 16.71 -5.59 -24.90
CA GLY A 418 17.12 -5.29 -23.55
C GLY A 418 17.46 -6.54 -22.75
N VAL A 419 18.55 -6.49 -22.00
CA VAL A 419 18.96 -7.51 -21.02
C VAL A 419 19.22 -6.85 -19.70
N GLY A 420 18.52 -7.28 -18.66
CA GLY A 420 18.71 -6.83 -17.30
C GLY A 420 19.14 -7.98 -16.39
N LEU A 421 20.07 -7.71 -15.50
CA LEU A 421 20.58 -8.67 -14.52
C LEU A 421 20.68 -7.98 -13.17
N ARG A 422 20.30 -8.68 -12.10
CA ARG A 422 20.48 -8.22 -10.73
C ARG A 422 20.81 -9.37 -9.82
N LEU A 423 21.68 -9.13 -8.87
CA LEU A 423 21.99 -10.02 -7.77
C LEU A 423 21.75 -9.29 -6.45
N ASP A 424 20.82 -9.79 -5.66
CA ASP A 424 20.48 -9.29 -4.33
C ASP A 424 20.99 -10.26 -3.26
N TYR A 425 21.66 -9.74 -2.24
CA TYR A 425 21.94 -10.41 -0.98
C TYR A 425 21.25 -9.69 0.14
N GLU A 426 20.51 -10.42 0.97
CA GLU A 426 19.80 -9.90 2.12
C GLU A 426 20.03 -10.78 3.34
N SER A 427 20.25 -10.16 4.50
CA SER A 427 20.35 -10.84 5.79
C SER A 427 19.38 -10.21 6.77
N THR A 428 18.64 -11.03 7.51
CA THR A 428 17.69 -10.63 8.53
C THR A 428 17.94 -11.35 9.82
N SER A 429 17.75 -10.68 10.96
CA SER A 429 17.81 -11.28 12.29
C SER A 429 16.65 -10.80 13.14
N LEU A 430 16.13 -11.67 13.97
CA LEU A 430 15.08 -11.44 14.94
C LEU A 430 15.62 -11.77 16.34
N ASP A 431 15.67 -10.77 17.23
CA ASP A 431 15.80 -10.97 18.66
C ASP A 431 14.38 -10.84 19.27
N TYR A 432 13.93 -11.82 20.07
CA TYR A 432 12.60 -11.81 20.66
C TYR A 432 12.62 -12.06 22.16
N VAL A 433 11.63 -11.48 22.84
CA VAL A 433 11.26 -11.79 24.22
C VAL A 433 9.76 -12.02 24.23
N SER A 434 9.33 -13.18 24.72
CA SER A 434 7.93 -13.60 24.76
C SER A 434 7.62 -14.08 26.18
N ALA A 435 6.79 -13.33 26.92
CA ALA A 435 6.61 -13.52 28.34
C ALA A 435 5.14 -13.55 28.75
N CYS A 436 4.81 -14.42 29.68
CA CYS A 436 3.51 -14.49 30.35
C CYS A 436 3.68 -14.81 31.82
N ASN A 437 2.99 -14.07 32.69
CA ASN A 437 2.89 -14.39 34.12
C ASN A 437 1.41 -14.41 34.48
N THR A 438 0.93 -15.58 34.95
CA THR A 438 -0.45 -15.79 35.36
C THR A 438 -0.53 -16.92 36.39
N ALA A 439 -1.66 -17.04 37.08
CA ALA A 439 -1.91 -18.11 38.01
C ALA A 439 -3.28 -18.72 37.77
N PHE A 440 -3.39 -20.03 37.98
CA PHE A 440 -4.67 -20.72 37.88
C PHE A 440 -4.89 -21.69 39.04
N SER A 441 -6.15 -21.93 39.33
CA SER A 441 -6.63 -22.90 40.31
C SER A 441 -7.41 -24.00 39.61
N ALA A 442 -7.19 -25.24 40.01
CA ALA A 442 -7.94 -26.38 39.53
C ALA A 442 -8.89 -26.90 40.62
N PHE A 443 -10.12 -27.21 40.24
CA PHE A 443 -11.17 -27.69 41.14
C PHE A 443 -11.76 -29.01 40.61
N MET A 444 -12.15 -29.91 41.52
CA MET A 444 -12.95 -31.07 41.12
C MET A 444 -14.34 -30.63 40.71
N LYS A 445 -14.88 -31.14 39.57
CA LYS A 445 -16.24 -30.82 39.11
C LYS A 445 -17.32 -31.32 40.08
N SER A 446 -17.02 -32.34 40.88
CA SER A 446 -17.95 -32.98 41.85
C SER A 446 -17.72 -32.58 43.29
N GLY A 447 -16.88 -31.59 43.59
CA GLY A 447 -16.54 -31.18 44.97
C GLY A 447 -17.45 -30.13 45.58
N ILE A 448 -17.84 -30.27 46.85
CA ILE A 448 -18.56 -29.27 47.65
C ILE A 448 -17.84 -29.22 49.02
N PRO A 449 -17.34 -28.06 49.49
CA PRO A 449 -17.19 -26.79 48.83
C PRO A 449 -16.07 -26.81 47.78
N PRO A 450 -16.02 -25.82 46.88
CA PRO A 450 -15.02 -25.75 45.79
C PRO A 450 -13.66 -25.34 46.37
N THR A 451 -12.93 -26.30 47.00
CA THR A 451 -11.56 -26.11 47.42
C THR A 451 -10.64 -26.44 46.25
N PRO A 452 -9.69 -25.58 45.91
CA PRO A 452 -8.77 -25.88 44.83
C PRO A 452 -7.93 -27.12 45.19
N ILE A 453 -7.85 -28.07 44.28
CA ILE A 453 -6.98 -29.25 44.40
C ILE A 453 -5.56 -28.95 43.98
N LEU A 454 -5.39 -27.86 43.22
CA LEU A 454 -4.14 -27.34 42.71
C LEU A 454 -4.21 -25.82 42.56
N GLN A 455 -3.19 -25.14 43.00
CA GLN A 455 -2.90 -23.75 42.65
C GLN A 455 -1.51 -23.67 42.05
N LYS A 456 -1.37 -23.05 40.89
CA LYS A 456 -0.09 -23.01 40.19
C LYS A 456 0.09 -21.64 39.55
N GLU A 457 1.25 -21.05 39.77
CA GLU A 457 1.73 -19.92 39.02
C GLU A 457 2.43 -20.43 37.77
N ILE A 458 2.13 -19.79 36.63
CA ILE A 458 2.74 -20.02 35.33
C ILE A 458 3.60 -18.80 34.99
N VAL A 459 4.90 -18.99 34.93
CA VAL A 459 5.85 -17.94 34.51
C VAL A 459 6.58 -18.44 33.28
N ILE A 460 6.32 -17.81 32.16
CA ILE A 460 7.00 -18.06 30.90
C ILE A 460 7.84 -16.81 30.55
N ASP A 461 9.12 -16.99 30.32
CA ASP A 461 10.06 -15.95 29.86
C ASP A 461 10.96 -16.57 28.78
N ASP A 462 10.43 -16.59 27.57
CA ASP A 462 11.08 -17.18 26.41
C ASP A 462 11.85 -16.10 25.65
N LYS A 463 13.14 -16.34 25.40
CA LYS A 463 14.02 -15.41 24.70
C LYS A 463 14.85 -16.16 23.67
N GLY A 464 14.99 -15.57 22.53
CA GLY A 464 15.79 -16.19 21.50
C GLY A 464 16.28 -15.22 20.44
N LYS A 465 17.11 -15.76 19.56
CA LYS A 465 17.63 -15.06 18.41
C LYS A 465 17.63 -15.97 17.21
N LEU A 466 17.05 -15.50 16.13
CA LEU A 466 17.03 -16.16 14.83
C LEU A 466 17.76 -15.30 13.80
N SER A 467 18.30 -15.94 12.78
CA SER A 467 18.93 -15.22 11.66
C SER A 467 18.79 -16.02 10.37
N ASP A 468 18.50 -15.34 9.28
CA ASP A 468 18.40 -15.93 7.97
C ASP A 468 19.05 -15.03 6.90
N HIS A 469 19.36 -15.61 5.74
CA HIS A 469 19.95 -14.88 4.63
C HIS A 469 19.47 -15.44 3.29
N PHE A 470 19.32 -14.55 2.31
CA PHE A 470 18.79 -14.88 0.99
C PHE A 470 19.71 -14.33 -0.10
N LEU A 471 19.89 -15.11 -1.15
CA LEU A 471 20.59 -14.70 -2.37
C LEU A 471 19.67 -14.91 -3.57
N GLU A 472 19.32 -13.82 -4.25
CA GLU A 472 18.40 -13.86 -5.38
C GLU A 472 19.03 -13.30 -6.65
N PHE A 473 19.05 -14.13 -7.69
CA PHE A 473 19.42 -13.72 -9.05
C PHE A 473 18.17 -13.42 -9.87
N VAL A 474 18.11 -12.21 -10.45
CA VAL A 474 16.89 -11.63 -11.05
C VAL A 474 17.18 -11.18 -12.50
N PRO A 475 17.06 -12.07 -13.48
CA PRO A 475 17.21 -11.75 -14.89
C PRO A 475 15.94 -11.17 -15.50
N LYS A 476 16.09 -10.32 -16.53
CA LYS A 476 15.02 -9.82 -17.40
C LYS A 476 15.53 -9.75 -18.84
N PHE A 477 14.71 -10.17 -19.78
CA PHE A 477 14.95 -10.04 -21.21
C PHE A 477 13.77 -9.35 -21.88
N THR A 478 14.03 -8.42 -22.79
CA THR A 478 13.00 -7.67 -23.52
C THR A 478 13.38 -7.54 -24.98
N VAL A 479 12.38 -7.56 -25.83
CA VAL A 479 12.50 -7.22 -27.26
C VAL A 479 11.35 -6.29 -27.61
N SER A 480 11.63 -5.22 -28.34
CA SER A 480 10.59 -4.37 -28.91
C SER A 480 10.85 -4.08 -30.38
N TYR A 481 9.77 -3.79 -31.10
CA TYR A 481 9.79 -3.44 -32.51
C TYR A 481 8.95 -2.16 -32.71
N ASP A 482 9.60 -1.10 -33.21
CA ASP A 482 8.95 0.18 -33.48
C ASP A 482 8.17 0.11 -34.78
N LEU A 483 6.88 0.33 -34.68
CA LEU A 483 5.96 0.30 -35.80
C LEU A 483 6.17 1.54 -36.68
N PRO A 484 6.09 1.41 -38.02
CA PRO A 484 6.19 2.54 -38.97
C PRO A 484 4.87 3.37 -38.98
N MET A 485 4.39 3.72 -37.82
CA MET A 485 3.15 4.48 -37.62
C MET A 485 3.47 5.78 -36.90
N HIS A 486 2.57 6.23 -36.04
CA HIS A 486 2.81 7.39 -35.17
C HIS A 486 3.97 7.12 -34.21
N SER A 487 4.80 8.13 -33.93
CA SER A 487 5.89 8.01 -32.96
C SER A 487 5.37 7.49 -31.60
N GLY A 488 6.09 6.57 -30.99
CA GLY A 488 5.66 5.89 -29.75
C GLY A 488 4.81 4.65 -29.98
N SER A 489 4.62 4.21 -31.23
CA SER A 489 3.96 2.91 -31.51
C SER A 489 4.97 1.80 -31.57
N SER A 490 4.77 0.76 -30.74
CA SER A 490 5.68 -0.41 -30.68
C SER A 490 4.93 -1.67 -30.30
N LEU A 491 5.52 -2.80 -30.70
CA LEU A 491 5.21 -4.13 -30.16
C LEU A 491 6.35 -4.56 -29.25
N TYR A 492 6.03 -5.27 -28.18
CA TYR A 492 7.08 -5.78 -27.29
C TYR A 492 6.77 -7.17 -26.76
N ALA A 493 7.85 -7.87 -26.37
CA ALA A 493 7.79 -9.07 -25.58
C ALA A 493 8.81 -8.99 -24.44
N SER A 494 8.48 -9.53 -23.28
CA SER A 494 9.37 -9.56 -22.12
C SER A 494 9.25 -10.85 -21.34
N VAL A 495 10.38 -11.28 -20.78
CA VAL A 495 10.46 -12.37 -19.80
C VAL A 495 11.30 -11.87 -18.63
N GLY A 496 10.77 -11.98 -17.42
CA GLY A 496 11.47 -11.50 -16.23
C GLY A 496 11.14 -12.29 -14.98
N LYS A 497 12.13 -12.41 -14.09
CA LYS A 497 11.94 -12.96 -12.74
C LYS A 497 11.60 -11.84 -11.77
N GLY A 498 10.71 -12.13 -10.84
CA GLY A 498 10.42 -11.30 -9.68
C GLY A 498 10.55 -12.09 -8.40
N TYR A 499 10.80 -11.41 -7.29
CA TYR A 499 10.79 -12.04 -5.98
C TYR A 499 10.24 -11.12 -4.89
N LYS A 500 9.77 -11.75 -3.80
CA LYS A 500 9.40 -11.13 -2.55
C LYS A 500 10.21 -11.77 -1.43
N SER A 501 10.79 -10.95 -0.55
CA SER A 501 11.69 -11.41 0.52
C SER A 501 11.01 -12.37 1.49
N GLY A 502 11.79 -13.27 2.08
CA GLY A 502 11.43 -14.03 3.25
C GLY A 502 11.43 -13.19 4.52
N GLY A 503 11.19 -13.81 5.66
CA GLY A 503 11.15 -13.13 6.96
C GLY A 503 10.58 -13.98 8.07
N TYR A 504 10.09 -13.32 9.13
CA TYR A 504 9.54 -13.93 10.32
C TYR A 504 8.10 -13.51 10.56
N ASN A 505 7.24 -14.46 10.91
CA ASN A 505 5.84 -14.24 11.26
C ASN A 505 5.68 -13.94 12.75
N ASN A 506 5.82 -12.69 13.14
CA ASN A 506 5.79 -12.26 14.53
C ASN A 506 4.43 -12.50 15.23
N GLN A 507 3.35 -12.63 14.47
CA GLN A 507 2.02 -12.85 15.05
C GLN A 507 1.85 -14.26 15.63
N MET A 508 2.75 -15.19 15.29
CA MET A 508 2.72 -16.56 15.83
C MET A 508 3.21 -16.69 17.26
N PHE A 509 3.89 -15.68 17.79
CA PHE A 509 4.40 -15.76 19.17
C PHE A 509 3.30 -15.86 20.21
N SER A 510 2.19 -15.16 20.03
CA SER A 510 1.03 -15.31 20.91
C SER A 510 0.46 -16.74 20.92
N GLU A 511 0.50 -17.44 19.79
CA GLU A 511 0.10 -18.85 19.68
C GLU A 511 1.11 -19.78 20.39
N ILE A 512 2.40 -19.53 20.16
CA ILE A 512 3.48 -20.27 20.82
C ILE A 512 3.39 -20.13 22.35
N LEU A 513 3.15 -18.91 22.86
CA LEU A 513 2.93 -18.67 24.29
C LEU A 513 1.71 -19.41 24.83
N GLN A 514 0.59 -19.40 24.10
CA GLN A 514 -0.60 -20.15 24.49
C GLN A 514 -0.33 -21.66 24.54
N GLN A 515 0.39 -22.22 23.56
CA GLN A 515 0.78 -23.63 23.57
C GLN A 515 1.68 -23.96 24.76
N ARG A 516 2.68 -23.12 25.06
CA ARG A 516 3.55 -23.29 26.23
C ARG A 516 2.76 -23.20 27.55
N MET A 517 1.84 -22.24 27.64
CA MET A 517 0.96 -22.13 28.82
C MET A 517 0.09 -23.37 29.00
N GLN A 518 -0.44 -23.93 27.92
CA GLN A 518 -1.21 -25.18 27.97
C GLN A 518 -0.34 -26.37 28.40
N GLN A 519 0.91 -26.45 27.91
CA GLN A 519 1.86 -27.49 28.33
C GLN A 519 2.17 -27.40 29.86
N GLU A 520 2.42 -26.19 30.35
CA GLU A 520 2.64 -25.94 31.79
C GLU A 520 1.40 -26.30 32.62
N MET A 521 0.20 -25.96 32.18
CA MET A 521 -1.06 -26.32 32.81
C MET A 521 -1.25 -27.84 32.88
N MET A 522 -1.01 -28.54 31.75
CA MET A 522 -1.15 -29.98 31.65
C MET A 522 -0.12 -30.71 32.54
N SER A 523 1.14 -30.26 32.53
CA SER A 523 2.21 -30.81 33.33
C SER A 523 1.95 -30.69 34.85
N ALA A 524 1.23 -29.65 35.26
CA ALA A 524 0.88 -29.42 36.67
C ALA A 524 -0.28 -30.32 37.14
N MET A 525 -1.09 -30.87 36.23
CA MET A 525 -2.26 -31.68 36.60
C MET A 525 -1.90 -33.15 36.84
N PRO A 526 -2.32 -33.74 37.97
CA PRO A 526 -2.06 -35.14 38.26
C PRO A 526 -2.67 -36.08 37.21
N GLY A 527 -1.86 -36.95 36.63
CA GLY A 527 -2.29 -37.95 35.67
C GLY A 527 -2.46 -37.47 34.22
N MET A 528 -2.14 -36.20 33.96
CA MET A 528 -2.01 -35.69 32.60
C MET A 528 -0.54 -35.66 32.17
N GLN A 529 -0.26 -36.08 30.94
CA GLN A 529 1.05 -35.92 30.34
C GLN A 529 0.96 -34.79 29.33
N ALA A 530 1.82 -33.78 29.45
CA ALA A 530 1.98 -32.79 28.41
C ALA A 530 2.54 -33.47 27.15
N PRO A 531 2.18 -33.00 25.94
CA PRO A 531 2.82 -33.46 24.72
C PRO A 531 4.34 -33.24 24.82
N ASP A 532 5.12 -34.30 24.58
CA ASP A 532 6.59 -34.29 24.66
C ASP A 532 7.25 -33.71 23.38
N SER A 533 6.51 -32.91 22.62
CA SER A 533 7.00 -32.30 21.39
C SER A 533 7.62 -30.94 21.68
N PRO A 534 8.93 -30.78 21.47
CA PRO A 534 9.56 -29.46 21.58
C PRO A 534 8.98 -28.52 20.55
N ILE A 535 8.65 -27.31 20.96
CA ILE A 535 8.19 -26.25 20.04
C ILE A 535 9.42 -25.66 19.35
N ASP A 536 9.58 -25.94 18.07
CA ASP A 536 10.62 -25.31 17.23
C ASP A 536 10.12 -23.95 16.75
N VAL A 537 10.58 -22.89 17.40
CA VAL A 537 10.17 -21.52 17.10
C VAL A 537 10.58 -21.13 15.68
N ASP A 538 11.77 -21.55 15.21
CA ASP A 538 12.25 -21.17 13.87
C ASP A 538 11.41 -21.80 12.75
N GLU A 539 11.06 -23.08 12.89
CA GLU A 539 10.20 -23.78 11.92
C GLU A 539 8.81 -23.15 11.82
N ILE A 540 8.25 -22.69 12.95
CA ILE A 540 6.89 -22.12 13.00
C ILE A 540 6.84 -20.72 12.42
N ILE A 541 7.86 -19.89 12.65
CA ILE A 541 7.74 -18.45 12.33
C ILE A 541 8.49 -18.04 11.07
N SER A 542 9.48 -18.82 10.59
CA SER A 542 10.29 -18.47 9.42
C SER A 542 9.58 -18.79 8.12
N TYR A 543 9.68 -17.91 7.14
CA TYR A 543 9.20 -18.15 5.78
C TYR A 543 10.23 -17.68 4.73
N LYS A 544 10.30 -18.44 3.63
CA LYS A 544 11.28 -18.27 2.54
C LYS A 544 10.82 -17.24 1.50
N PRO A 545 11.73 -16.70 0.66
CA PRO A 545 11.36 -15.85 -0.46
C PRO A 545 10.37 -16.52 -1.42
N GLU A 546 9.39 -15.75 -1.89
CA GLU A 546 8.47 -16.12 -2.96
C GLU A 546 9.03 -15.64 -4.29
N ARG A 547 8.87 -16.44 -5.36
CA ARG A 547 9.45 -16.18 -6.69
C ARG A 547 8.40 -16.26 -7.77
N SER A 548 8.57 -15.44 -8.82
CA SER A 548 7.72 -15.50 -10.01
C SER A 548 8.52 -15.42 -11.30
N TRP A 549 7.99 -16.06 -12.36
CA TRP A 549 8.38 -15.81 -13.73
C TRP A 549 7.21 -15.22 -14.49
N ASN A 550 7.42 -14.08 -15.11
CA ASN A 550 6.44 -13.38 -15.92
C ASN A 550 6.84 -13.44 -17.40
N TYR A 551 5.88 -13.80 -18.23
CA TYR A 551 5.95 -13.77 -19.69
C TYR A 551 4.89 -12.80 -20.18
N GLU A 552 5.28 -11.80 -20.95
CA GLU A 552 4.40 -10.74 -21.40
C GLU A 552 4.65 -10.41 -22.87
N VAL A 553 3.56 -10.18 -23.60
CA VAL A 553 3.57 -9.57 -24.92
C VAL A 553 2.59 -8.41 -24.94
N GLY A 554 2.97 -7.31 -25.57
CA GLY A 554 2.12 -6.13 -25.60
C GLY A 554 2.38 -5.22 -26.80
N ALA A 555 1.56 -4.18 -26.86
CA ALA A 555 1.63 -3.16 -27.89
C ALA A 555 1.29 -1.79 -27.32
N HIS A 556 2.05 -0.79 -27.70
CA HIS A 556 1.72 0.62 -27.59
C HIS A 556 1.36 1.12 -28.99
N ILE A 557 0.18 1.68 -29.16
CA ILE A 557 -0.32 2.09 -30.48
C ILE A 557 -0.84 3.52 -30.41
N GLY A 558 -0.16 4.41 -31.11
CA GLY A 558 -0.62 5.78 -31.37
C GLY A 558 -1.22 5.90 -32.76
N CYS A 559 -2.40 6.46 -32.88
CA CYS A 559 -3.00 6.73 -34.18
C CYS A 559 -3.74 8.09 -34.22
N ALA A 560 -4.29 8.45 -35.37
CA ALA A 560 -4.99 9.72 -35.59
C ALA A 560 -4.15 10.93 -35.12
N GLN A 561 -2.87 10.96 -35.49
CA GLN A 561 -1.91 12.02 -35.11
C GLN A 561 -1.77 12.17 -33.57
N GLY A 562 -1.77 11.07 -32.80
CA GLY A 562 -1.65 11.07 -31.35
C GLY A 562 -2.94 11.37 -30.59
N ARG A 563 -4.07 11.52 -31.29
CA ARG A 563 -5.38 11.71 -30.62
C ARG A 563 -5.91 10.43 -29.97
N VAL A 564 -5.46 9.27 -30.44
CA VAL A 564 -5.77 7.97 -29.84
C VAL A 564 -4.48 7.30 -29.44
N MET A 565 -4.38 6.92 -28.17
CA MET A 565 -3.30 6.09 -27.64
C MET A 565 -3.92 4.83 -27.02
N THR A 566 -3.42 3.67 -27.39
CA THR A 566 -3.92 2.38 -26.92
C THR A 566 -2.75 1.54 -26.46
N ASP A 567 -2.85 1.04 -25.22
CA ASP A 567 -1.89 0.12 -24.63
C ASP A 567 -2.57 -1.24 -24.42
N ILE A 568 -1.97 -2.31 -24.90
CA ILE A 568 -2.47 -3.68 -24.78
C ILE A 568 -1.35 -4.55 -24.20
N ALA A 569 -1.68 -5.43 -23.24
CA ALA A 569 -0.77 -6.44 -22.74
C ALA A 569 -1.49 -7.76 -22.49
N LEU A 570 -0.83 -8.86 -22.84
CA LEU A 570 -1.19 -10.22 -22.47
C LEU A 570 -0.05 -10.79 -21.62
N TYR A 571 -0.39 -11.42 -20.50
CA TYR A 571 0.60 -11.92 -19.58
C TYR A 571 0.29 -13.33 -19.06
N TYR A 572 1.35 -14.04 -18.68
CA TYR A 572 1.32 -15.28 -17.92
C TYR A 572 2.38 -15.25 -16.83
N ILE A 573 1.99 -15.55 -15.59
CA ILE A 573 2.86 -15.53 -14.42
C ILE A 573 2.80 -16.88 -13.72
N ASP A 574 3.97 -17.50 -13.51
CA ASP A 574 4.15 -18.73 -12.70
C ASP A 574 4.76 -18.33 -11.35
N LEU A 575 4.04 -18.60 -10.26
CA LEU A 575 4.46 -18.29 -8.89
C LEU A 575 4.84 -19.58 -8.16
N ARG A 576 5.94 -19.52 -7.43
CA ARG A 576 6.48 -20.61 -6.62
C ARG A 576 6.80 -20.15 -5.22
N ASP A 577 6.72 -21.06 -4.28
CA ASP A 577 6.96 -20.79 -2.85
C ASP A 577 6.06 -19.65 -2.37
N GLN A 578 4.80 -19.62 -2.82
CA GLN A 578 3.89 -18.51 -2.56
C GLN A 578 3.64 -18.37 -1.07
N GLN A 579 3.86 -17.15 -0.56
CA GLN A 579 3.59 -16.80 0.83
C GLN A 579 2.10 -16.56 1.00
N ILE A 580 1.43 -17.50 1.65
CA ILE A 580 -0.01 -17.48 1.90
C ILE A 580 -0.22 -17.26 3.39
N THR A 581 -1.18 -16.41 3.72
CA THR A 581 -1.57 -16.14 5.11
C THR A 581 -2.80 -16.98 5.43
N THR A 582 -2.68 -17.93 6.33
CA THR A 582 -3.75 -18.83 6.77
C THR A 582 -3.91 -18.79 8.28
N PHE A 583 -4.97 -19.39 8.81
CA PHE A 583 -5.12 -19.66 10.23
C PHE A 583 -4.74 -21.11 10.49
N PRO A 584 -3.82 -21.40 11.43
CA PRO A 584 -3.54 -22.80 11.79
C PRO A 584 -4.82 -23.47 12.31
N ASP A 585 -5.11 -24.66 11.79
CA ASP A 585 -6.16 -25.58 12.27
C ASP A 585 -7.52 -24.96 12.65
N GLY A 586 -8.08 -24.13 11.80
CA GLY A 586 -9.49 -23.70 11.87
C GLY A 586 -9.90 -23.06 13.19
N THR A 587 -10.76 -22.33 13.37
CA THR A 587 -11.72 -21.77 14.34
C THR A 587 -11.25 -21.35 15.74
N THR A 588 -10.11 -21.80 16.29
CA THR A 588 -9.73 -21.54 17.69
C THR A 588 -8.39 -20.84 17.90
N THR A 589 -7.61 -20.62 16.86
CA THR A 589 -6.31 -19.98 16.97
C THR A 589 -6.40 -18.47 16.78
N THR A 590 -5.60 -17.72 17.52
CA THR A 590 -5.57 -16.26 17.50
C THR A 590 -4.53 -15.70 16.52
N GLY A 591 -3.56 -16.53 16.12
CA GLY A 591 -2.46 -16.17 15.24
C GLY A 591 -2.75 -16.47 13.76
N ARG A 592 -2.17 -15.66 12.87
CA ARG A 592 -2.14 -15.89 11.43
C ARG A 592 -0.75 -16.31 11.02
N ILE A 593 -0.65 -17.42 10.28
CA ILE A 593 0.61 -17.94 9.76
C ILE A 593 0.82 -17.45 8.35
N THR A 594 2.04 -17.05 8.02
CA THR A 594 2.51 -16.95 6.64
C THR A 594 3.38 -18.16 6.33
N THR A 595 2.94 -18.99 5.41
CA THR A 595 3.66 -20.19 4.98
C THR A 595 4.00 -20.11 3.50
N ASN A 596 5.06 -20.83 3.06
CA ASN A 596 5.36 -21.02 1.64
C ASN A 596 4.59 -22.24 1.10
N ALA A 597 3.27 -22.19 1.16
CA ALA A 597 2.42 -23.39 1.03
C ALA A 597 1.99 -23.71 -0.39
N GLY A 598 2.32 -22.87 -1.40
CA GLY A 598 1.70 -23.12 -2.69
C GLY A 598 2.47 -22.73 -3.92
N LYS A 599 1.96 -23.22 -5.04
CA LYS A 599 2.25 -22.74 -6.38
C LYS A 599 0.97 -22.17 -6.97
N SER A 600 1.03 -21.01 -7.58
CA SER A 600 -0.08 -20.45 -8.30
C SER A 600 0.32 -19.97 -9.69
N ARG A 601 -0.70 -19.73 -10.51
CA ARG A 601 -0.52 -19.10 -11.82
C ARG A 601 -1.50 -17.95 -11.96
N SER A 602 -1.07 -16.91 -12.64
CA SER A 602 -1.94 -15.81 -13.05
C SER A 602 -1.75 -15.53 -14.53
N TYR A 603 -2.83 -15.39 -15.27
CA TYR A 603 -2.78 -14.95 -16.66
C TYR A 603 -3.94 -14.02 -16.95
N GLY A 604 -3.76 -13.16 -17.93
CA GLY A 604 -4.79 -12.20 -18.24
C GLY A 604 -4.46 -11.28 -19.40
N ALA A 605 -5.35 -10.31 -19.57
CA ALA A 605 -5.27 -9.30 -20.60
C ALA A 605 -5.52 -7.92 -20.01
N GLU A 606 -4.87 -6.92 -20.57
CA GLU A 606 -4.96 -5.53 -20.19
C GLU A 606 -5.17 -4.66 -21.42
N LEU A 607 -6.09 -3.70 -21.30
CA LEU A 607 -6.38 -2.72 -22.34
C LEU A 607 -6.48 -1.34 -21.70
N GLN A 608 -5.83 -0.37 -22.28
CA GLN A 608 -5.93 1.03 -21.92
C GLN A 608 -6.11 1.87 -23.18
N ILE A 609 -7.09 2.76 -23.18
CA ILE A 609 -7.41 3.64 -24.32
C ILE A 609 -7.50 5.06 -23.79
N ARG A 610 -6.81 5.98 -24.45
CA ARG A 610 -6.93 7.43 -24.28
C ARG A 610 -7.31 8.03 -25.62
N TYR A 611 -8.42 8.74 -25.67
CA TYR A 611 -8.93 9.33 -26.89
C TYR A 611 -9.32 10.79 -26.69
N ARG A 612 -8.69 11.67 -27.44
CA ARG A 612 -8.90 13.12 -27.39
C ARG A 612 -9.17 13.64 -28.82
N PRO A 613 -10.41 13.51 -29.30
CA PRO A 613 -10.75 13.92 -30.68
C PRO A 613 -10.55 15.42 -30.93
N THR A 614 -10.88 16.21 -29.91
CA THR A 614 -10.73 17.67 -29.89
C THR A 614 -10.32 18.11 -28.48
N TRP A 615 -10.02 19.39 -28.28
CA TRP A 615 -9.75 19.94 -26.97
C TRP A 615 -10.98 19.89 -26.04
N HIS A 616 -12.20 19.80 -26.58
CA HIS A 616 -13.44 19.69 -25.81
C HIS A 616 -13.62 18.33 -25.14
N TRP A 617 -13.16 17.26 -25.78
CA TRP A 617 -13.47 15.90 -25.35
C TRP A 617 -12.22 15.14 -24.92
N ASN A 618 -12.28 14.55 -23.74
CA ASN A 618 -11.27 13.62 -23.27
C ASN A 618 -11.95 12.35 -22.77
N PHE A 619 -11.62 11.23 -23.41
CA PHE A 619 -12.09 9.90 -23.03
C PHE A 619 -10.92 9.04 -22.59
N THR A 620 -11.06 8.36 -21.45
CA THR A 620 -10.10 7.37 -20.97
C THR A 620 -10.85 6.12 -20.56
N ALA A 621 -10.36 4.96 -20.98
CA ALA A 621 -10.86 3.67 -20.54
C ALA A 621 -9.69 2.75 -20.20
N SER A 622 -9.83 1.96 -19.15
CA SER A 622 -8.94 0.87 -18.81
C SER A 622 -9.74 -0.37 -18.41
N TYR A 623 -9.31 -1.52 -18.89
CA TYR A 623 -9.90 -2.80 -18.57
C TYR A 623 -8.81 -3.83 -18.33
N GLY A 624 -8.96 -4.59 -17.27
CA GLY A 624 -8.09 -5.71 -16.94
C GLY A 624 -8.91 -6.99 -16.70
N TYR A 625 -8.43 -8.09 -17.26
CA TYR A 625 -8.88 -9.44 -16.94
C TYR A 625 -7.76 -10.21 -16.28
N THR A 626 -8.03 -10.87 -15.16
CA THR A 626 -7.08 -11.70 -14.41
C THR A 626 -7.71 -13.03 -14.04
N ASN A 627 -7.01 -14.13 -14.35
CA ASN A 627 -7.30 -15.45 -13.83
C ASN A 627 -6.14 -15.94 -12.98
N ALA A 628 -6.22 -15.70 -11.67
CA ALA A 628 -5.21 -16.10 -10.69
C ALA A 628 -5.75 -17.32 -9.90
N LYS A 629 -5.06 -18.46 -9.96
CA LYS A 629 -5.48 -19.71 -9.33
C LYS A 629 -4.33 -20.46 -8.71
N PHE A 630 -4.60 -21.14 -7.61
CA PHE A 630 -3.68 -22.12 -7.03
C PHE A 630 -3.50 -23.31 -7.97
N ARG A 631 -2.26 -23.70 -8.17
CA ARG A 631 -1.89 -24.95 -8.86
C ARG A 631 -1.70 -26.08 -7.85
N GLU A 632 -1.07 -25.76 -6.75
CA GLU A 632 -0.81 -26.66 -5.63
C GLU A 632 -0.96 -25.82 -4.37
N TYR A 633 -1.89 -26.19 -3.52
CA TYR A 633 -2.03 -25.62 -2.18
C TYR A 633 -2.86 -26.55 -1.30
N LYS A 634 -2.25 -27.01 -0.22
CA LYS A 634 -2.89 -27.82 0.81
C LYS A 634 -2.73 -27.13 2.16
N ASP A 635 -3.81 -27.15 2.95
CA ASP A 635 -3.84 -26.65 4.32
C ASP A 635 -4.55 -27.72 5.16
N GLY A 636 -3.77 -28.46 5.97
CA GLY A 636 -4.24 -29.68 6.61
C GLY A 636 -4.77 -30.69 5.60
N ASP A 637 -5.99 -31.16 5.79
CA ASP A 637 -6.69 -32.09 4.89
C ASP A 637 -7.34 -31.41 3.68
N ALA A 638 -7.42 -30.08 3.66
CA ALA A 638 -8.06 -29.34 2.58
C ALA A 638 -7.11 -29.14 1.39
N ASP A 639 -7.60 -29.43 0.18
CA ASP A 639 -6.89 -29.17 -1.07
C ASP A 639 -7.58 -28.04 -1.83
N TYR A 640 -6.89 -26.93 -1.99
CA TYR A 640 -7.38 -25.72 -2.66
C TYR A 640 -6.88 -25.59 -4.11
N ALA A 641 -6.26 -26.62 -4.67
CA ALA A 641 -5.83 -26.64 -6.07
C ALA A 641 -6.99 -26.34 -7.03
N GLY A 642 -6.80 -25.38 -7.93
CA GLY A 642 -7.84 -24.92 -8.87
C GLY A 642 -8.71 -23.78 -8.36
N ASN A 643 -8.68 -23.47 -7.06
CA ASN A 643 -9.38 -22.31 -6.48
C ASN A 643 -8.69 -20.99 -6.87
N TYR A 644 -9.47 -19.92 -6.88
CA TYR A 644 -8.96 -18.57 -7.14
C TYR A 644 -8.18 -18.04 -5.94
N VAL A 645 -7.10 -17.30 -6.24
CA VAL A 645 -6.35 -16.58 -5.22
C VAL A 645 -7.23 -15.48 -4.61
N PRO A 646 -7.30 -15.37 -3.28
CA PRO A 646 -8.11 -14.36 -2.60
C PRO A 646 -7.68 -12.93 -2.92
N TYR A 647 -8.64 -11.98 -2.81
CA TYR A 647 -8.45 -10.54 -3.03
C TYR A 647 -8.00 -10.14 -4.44
N ALA A 648 -8.06 -11.04 -5.40
CA ALA A 648 -7.72 -10.81 -6.79
C ALA A 648 -9.00 -10.67 -7.63
N PRO A 649 -9.45 -9.45 -7.99
CA PRO A 649 -10.61 -9.29 -8.85
C PRO A 649 -10.36 -9.90 -10.23
N GLN A 650 -11.33 -10.66 -10.74
CA GLN A 650 -11.24 -11.23 -12.09
C GLN A 650 -11.30 -10.15 -13.18
N HIS A 651 -11.92 -9.01 -12.89
CA HIS A 651 -12.04 -7.89 -13.79
C HIS A 651 -11.78 -6.59 -13.04
N THR A 652 -11.09 -5.66 -13.66
CA THR A 652 -11.00 -4.27 -13.22
C THR A 652 -11.45 -3.39 -14.37
N LEU A 653 -12.22 -2.36 -14.09
CA LEU A 653 -12.79 -1.45 -15.07
C LEU A 653 -12.66 -0.02 -14.59
N PHE A 654 -12.16 0.84 -15.46
CA PHE A 654 -12.27 2.27 -15.33
C PHE A 654 -12.64 2.90 -16.66
N ALA A 655 -13.57 3.83 -16.65
CA ALA A 655 -13.89 4.66 -17.80
C ALA A 655 -14.17 6.08 -17.34
N SER A 656 -13.75 7.07 -18.11
CA SER A 656 -14.09 8.47 -17.87
C SER A 656 -14.30 9.23 -19.16
N LEU A 657 -15.20 10.19 -19.10
CA LEU A 657 -15.52 11.11 -20.16
C LEU A 657 -15.55 12.52 -19.58
N ALA A 658 -14.71 13.40 -20.11
CA ALA A 658 -14.75 14.81 -19.79
C ALA A 658 -15.10 15.64 -21.03
N TYR A 659 -15.97 16.63 -20.84
CA TYR A 659 -16.32 17.62 -21.84
C TYR A 659 -16.03 19.02 -21.30
N SER A 660 -15.21 19.78 -22.01
CA SER A 660 -14.82 21.14 -21.65
C SER A 660 -15.31 22.13 -22.68
N HIS A 661 -15.82 23.29 -22.27
CA HIS A 661 -16.16 24.39 -23.15
C HIS A 661 -15.91 25.75 -22.49
N LYS A 662 -15.60 26.74 -23.30
CA LYS A 662 -15.37 28.11 -22.83
C LYS A 662 -16.70 28.85 -22.67
N ILE A 663 -16.85 29.59 -21.56
CA ILE A 663 -17.93 30.55 -21.35
C ILE A 663 -17.35 31.94 -21.35
N GLY A 664 -17.68 32.72 -22.39
CA GLY A 664 -17.02 33.98 -22.61
C GLY A 664 -15.51 33.79 -22.89
N SER A 665 -14.72 34.82 -22.56
CA SER A 665 -13.27 34.82 -22.79
C SER A 665 -12.45 34.30 -21.61
N ARG A 666 -13.06 34.08 -20.44
CA ARG A 666 -12.31 33.90 -19.15
C ARG A 666 -12.58 32.59 -18.44
N TRP A 667 -13.72 31.96 -18.65
CA TRP A 667 -14.13 30.76 -17.93
C TRP A 667 -14.12 29.52 -18.84
N CYS A 668 -13.64 28.40 -18.32
CA CYS A 668 -13.79 27.08 -18.91
C CYS A 668 -14.63 26.21 -17.95
N LEU A 669 -15.72 25.65 -18.45
CA LEU A 669 -16.48 24.63 -17.70
C LEU A 669 -16.10 23.26 -18.20
N THR A 670 -15.78 22.37 -17.26
CA THR A 670 -15.52 20.96 -17.52
C THR A 670 -16.53 20.10 -16.77
N TYR A 671 -17.21 19.23 -17.49
CA TYR A 671 -18.07 18.17 -16.95
C TYR A 671 -17.32 16.86 -17.03
N ASP A 672 -17.07 16.23 -15.91
CA ASP A 672 -16.41 14.92 -15.84
C ASP A 672 -17.38 13.86 -15.31
N MET A 673 -17.46 12.76 -16.00
CA MET A 673 -18.16 11.56 -15.55
C MET A 673 -17.19 10.39 -15.58
N SER A 674 -17.24 9.55 -14.53
CA SER A 674 -16.41 8.36 -14.48
C SER A 674 -17.12 7.17 -13.85
N LEU A 675 -16.66 5.99 -14.22
CA LEU A 675 -17.09 4.71 -13.71
C LEU A 675 -15.85 3.90 -13.34
N ARG A 676 -15.76 3.42 -12.11
CA ARG A 676 -14.76 2.44 -11.70
C ARG A 676 -15.46 1.19 -11.18
N GLY A 677 -14.84 0.03 -11.34
CA GLY A 677 -15.44 -1.21 -10.88
C GLY A 677 -14.45 -2.36 -10.79
N ALA A 678 -14.83 -3.33 -9.98
CA ALA A 678 -14.11 -4.60 -9.88
C ALA A 678 -15.06 -5.77 -10.10
N GLY A 679 -14.58 -6.82 -10.75
CA GLY A 679 -15.30 -8.05 -11.03
C GLY A 679 -15.38 -8.97 -9.83
N LYS A 680 -15.93 -10.14 -10.03
CA LYS A 680 -15.99 -11.16 -8.98
C LYS A 680 -14.60 -11.40 -8.40
N MET A 681 -14.52 -11.43 -7.07
CA MET A 681 -13.33 -11.84 -6.32
C MET A 681 -13.74 -12.69 -5.14
N TYR A 682 -12.83 -13.52 -4.67
CA TYR A 682 -13.02 -14.36 -3.50
C TYR A 682 -12.24 -13.82 -2.33
N TRP A 683 -12.75 -14.05 -1.12
CA TRP A 683 -12.16 -13.49 0.10
C TRP A 683 -11.29 -14.49 0.85
N ASN A 684 -11.46 -15.78 0.57
CA ASN A 684 -10.72 -16.87 1.20
C ASN A 684 -10.32 -17.95 0.19
N GLU A 685 -9.46 -18.84 0.62
CA GLU A 685 -8.84 -19.90 -0.18
C GLU A 685 -9.85 -20.98 -0.58
N ALA A 686 -10.87 -21.22 0.26
CA ALA A 686 -11.97 -22.16 -0.03
C ALA A 686 -12.90 -21.66 -1.13
N ASN A 687 -12.87 -20.36 -1.45
CA ASN A 687 -13.74 -19.69 -2.42
C ASN A 687 -15.23 -19.74 -2.09
N ASP A 688 -15.60 -19.94 -0.81
CA ASP A 688 -16.98 -19.93 -0.34
C ASP A 688 -17.52 -18.54 -0.02
N ALA A 689 -16.63 -17.57 0.23
CA ALA A 689 -16.95 -16.15 0.42
C ALA A 689 -16.49 -15.32 -0.78
N SER A 690 -17.37 -14.50 -1.34
CA SER A 690 -17.04 -13.71 -2.53
C SER A 690 -17.74 -12.35 -2.56
N GLN A 691 -17.19 -11.42 -3.35
CA GLN A 691 -17.82 -10.18 -3.80
C GLN A 691 -18.16 -10.31 -5.28
N SER A 692 -19.41 -10.08 -5.64
CA SER A 692 -19.84 -9.99 -7.04
C SER A 692 -19.32 -8.72 -7.69
N PHE A 693 -19.43 -8.63 -9.03
CA PHE A 693 -19.09 -7.39 -9.76
C PHE A 693 -19.83 -6.18 -9.18
N TYR A 694 -19.12 -5.09 -9.03
CA TYR A 694 -19.69 -3.78 -8.69
C TYR A 694 -19.11 -2.69 -9.58
N ALA A 695 -19.86 -1.61 -9.75
CA ALA A 695 -19.45 -0.42 -10.45
C ALA A 695 -19.86 0.84 -9.67
N VAL A 696 -18.96 1.80 -9.59
CA VAL A 696 -19.12 3.02 -8.79
C VAL A 696 -19.00 4.22 -9.71
N PRO A 697 -20.13 4.82 -10.12
CA PRO A 697 -20.10 6.03 -10.93
C PRO A 697 -19.86 7.27 -10.08
N SER A 698 -19.14 8.24 -10.66
CA SER A 698 -18.84 9.54 -10.07
C SER A 698 -18.99 10.64 -11.12
N ALA A 699 -19.27 11.87 -10.68
CA ALA A 699 -19.36 13.02 -11.56
C ALA A 699 -18.80 14.27 -10.88
N ALA A 700 -18.28 15.19 -11.67
CA ALA A 700 -17.84 16.49 -11.22
C ALA A 700 -18.12 17.57 -12.27
N VAL A 701 -18.29 18.81 -11.80
CA VAL A 701 -18.35 20.01 -12.64
C VAL A 701 -17.33 20.99 -12.10
N THR A 702 -16.39 21.39 -12.95
CA THR A 702 -15.31 22.32 -12.62
C THR A 702 -15.47 23.60 -13.43
N ALA A 703 -15.48 24.74 -12.75
CA ALA A 703 -15.38 26.07 -13.36
C ALA A 703 -13.98 26.61 -13.12
N ASP A 704 -13.23 26.80 -14.19
CA ASP A 704 -11.83 27.24 -14.19
C ASP A 704 -11.69 28.61 -14.86
N ARG A 705 -10.90 29.50 -14.23
CA ARG A 705 -10.52 30.82 -14.76
C ARG A 705 -8.99 30.97 -14.85
N GLY A 706 -8.24 29.92 -14.75
CA GLY A 706 -6.78 29.89 -14.71
C GLY A 706 -6.23 29.95 -13.29
N TRP A 707 -6.35 31.10 -12.59
CA TRP A 707 -5.86 31.21 -11.21
C TRP A 707 -6.82 30.68 -10.14
N ILE A 708 -8.10 30.49 -10.47
CA ILE A 708 -9.12 29.96 -9.57
C ILE A 708 -9.95 28.88 -10.25
N GLU A 709 -10.11 27.77 -9.58
CA GLU A 709 -10.98 26.68 -9.97
C GLU A 709 -11.97 26.35 -8.84
N LEU A 710 -13.23 26.19 -9.21
CA LEU A 710 -14.32 25.76 -8.33
C LEU A 710 -14.87 24.44 -8.86
N GLU A 711 -14.86 23.41 -8.05
CA GLU A 711 -15.35 22.09 -8.42
C GLU A 711 -16.45 21.63 -7.46
N ALA A 712 -17.57 21.19 -8.03
CA ALA A 712 -18.60 20.43 -7.33
C ALA A 712 -18.54 18.98 -7.77
N TRP A 713 -18.42 18.04 -6.83
CA TRP A 713 -18.21 16.65 -7.13
C TRP A 713 -19.15 15.71 -6.34
N VAL A 714 -19.45 14.56 -6.93
CA VAL A 714 -20.18 13.48 -6.31
C VAL A 714 -19.54 12.13 -6.67
N ASN A 715 -19.15 11.37 -5.65
CA ASN A 715 -18.65 10.01 -5.73
C ASN A 715 -19.75 9.03 -5.35
N ASN A 716 -19.83 7.89 -6.07
CA ASN A 716 -20.84 6.87 -5.83
C ASN A 716 -22.27 7.46 -5.89
N PHE A 717 -22.61 8.21 -6.94
CA PHE A 717 -23.89 8.92 -6.99
C PHE A 717 -25.11 7.99 -7.07
N THR A 718 -24.92 6.73 -7.50
CA THR A 718 -25.98 5.70 -7.46
C THR A 718 -26.21 5.12 -6.07
N GLY A 719 -25.24 5.31 -5.14
CA GLY A 719 -25.30 4.69 -3.82
C GLY A 719 -25.01 3.18 -3.86
N THR A 720 -24.21 2.72 -4.83
CA THR A 720 -23.80 1.31 -4.95
C THR A 720 -23.18 0.84 -3.65
N THR A 721 -23.66 -0.29 -3.14
CA THR A 721 -23.15 -0.93 -1.93
C THR A 721 -22.44 -2.23 -2.29
N TYR A 722 -21.24 -2.42 -1.73
CA TYR A 722 -20.42 -3.61 -1.91
C TYR A 722 -19.53 -3.80 -0.67
N LYS A 723 -18.98 -5.02 -0.51
CA LYS A 723 -17.99 -5.30 0.53
C LYS A 723 -16.62 -4.85 0.01
N THR A 724 -15.91 -4.05 0.81
CA THR A 724 -14.53 -3.64 0.50
C THR A 724 -13.52 -4.58 1.11
N PHE A 725 -13.93 -5.30 2.15
CA PHE A 725 -13.13 -6.27 2.86
C PHE A 725 -14.02 -7.32 3.53
N TYR A 726 -13.49 -8.53 3.70
CA TYR A 726 -14.11 -9.64 4.41
C TYR A 726 -13.02 -10.50 5.03
N PHE A 727 -13.27 -10.98 6.24
CA PHE A 727 -12.37 -11.88 6.94
C PHE A 727 -13.14 -12.71 7.99
N GLU A 728 -12.50 -13.76 8.45
CA GLU A 728 -13.00 -14.59 9.55
C GLU A 728 -12.11 -14.38 10.77
N SER A 729 -12.69 -14.34 11.96
CA SER A 729 -12.03 -14.27 13.24
C SER A 729 -12.85 -15.00 14.30
N ILE A 730 -12.20 -15.90 15.03
CA ILE A 730 -12.79 -16.66 16.16
C ILE A 730 -14.15 -17.31 15.77
N GLY A 731 -14.19 -17.96 14.58
CA GLY A 731 -15.39 -18.62 14.07
C GLY A 731 -16.53 -17.69 13.63
N ASN A 732 -16.30 -16.39 13.62
CA ASN A 732 -17.24 -15.38 13.12
C ASN A 732 -16.76 -14.77 11.82
N ARG A 733 -17.72 -14.33 10.99
CA ARG A 733 -17.48 -13.75 9.68
C ARG A 733 -17.76 -12.25 9.72
N PHE A 734 -16.80 -11.43 9.31
CA PHE A 734 -16.89 -9.98 9.33
C PHE A 734 -16.69 -9.39 7.95
N TYR A 735 -17.31 -8.25 7.72
CA TYR A 735 -17.14 -7.51 6.48
C TYR A 735 -17.12 -6.00 6.73
N GLN A 736 -16.47 -5.27 5.83
CA GLN A 736 -16.55 -3.82 5.73
C GLN A 736 -17.38 -3.44 4.50
N ARG A 737 -18.23 -2.43 4.65
CA ARG A 737 -18.99 -1.86 3.55
C ARG A 737 -18.25 -0.69 2.93
N ALA A 738 -18.43 -0.53 1.63
CA ALA A 738 -17.99 0.67 0.92
C ALA A 738 -18.64 1.93 1.50
N LYS A 739 -17.91 3.03 1.45
CA LYS A 739 -18.45 4.35 1.85
C LYS A 739 -19.70 4.69 1.04
N PRO A 740 -20.72 5.28 1.63
CA PRO A 740 -21.96 5.67 0.95
C PRO A 740 -21.66 6.78 -0.08
N ARG A 741 -22.72 7.33 -0.70
CA ARG A 741 -22.61 8.48 -1.59
C ARG A 741 -21.89 9.63 -0.89
N GLN A 742 -20.84 10.15 -1.54
CA GLN A 742 -20.05 11.28 -1.09
C GLN A 742 -20.21 12.45 -2.08
N PHE A 743 -20.37 13.65 -1.58
CA PHE A 743 -20.42 14.85 -2.40
C PHE A 743 -19.75 16.02 -1.66
N GLY A 744 -19.24 16.96 -2.41
CA GLY A 744 -18.54 18.09 -1.84
C GLY A 744 -18.18 19.17 -2.83
N LEU A 745 -17.47 20.15 -2.32
CA LEU A 745 -16.94 21.28 -3.06
C LEU A 745 -15.44 21.37 -2.85
N THR A 746 -14.72 21.73 -3.90
CA THR A 746 -13.28 21.98 -3.87
C THR A 746 -12.99 23.35 -4.48
N LEU A 747 -12.18 24.12 -3.79
CA LEU A 747 -11.57 25.35 -4.28
C LEU A 747 -10.09 25.10 -4.54
N ARG A 748 -9.59 25.50 -5.71
CA ARG A 748 -8.15 25.54 -6.04
C ARG A 748 -7.77 26.95 -6.45
N LEU A 749 -6.67 27.43 -5.90
CA LEU A 749 -6.07 28.71 -6.24
C LEU A 749 -4.63 28.46 -6.67
N ASN A 750 -4.26 28.94 -7.85
CA ASN A 750 -2.95 28.79 -8.46
C ASN A 750 -2.42 30.18 -8.83
N PHE A 751 -1.51 30.71 -8.02
CA PHE A 751 -0.88 32.01 -8.25
C PHE A 751 0.50 31.76 -8.85
N ASN A 752 0.57 31.73 -10.18
CA ASN A 752 1.86 31.62 -10.87
C ASN A 752 2.59 32.95 -10.77
N SER A 753 3.79 32.98 -10.20
CA SER A 753 4.67 34.11 -10.38
C SER A 753 5.22 34.00 -11.81
N SER A 754 4.78 34.87 -12.72
CA SER A 754 5.48 35.05 -13.99
C SER A 754 6.94 35.35 -13.68
N ALA A 755 7.85 34.49 -14.15
CA ALA A 755 9.26 34.81 -14.12
C ALA A 755 9.48 36.09 -14.96
N GLU A 756 9.83 37.21 -14.30
CA GLU A 756 10.45 38.36 -14.95
C GLU A 756 11.83 38.00 -15.46
#